data_24f413af18776891b5f3219e20abe531
#
_entry.id   24f413af18776891b5f3219e20abe531
#
_cell.length_a   1.000
_cell.length_b   1.000
_cell.length_c   1.000
_cell.angle_alpha   90.00
_cell.angle_beta   90.00
_cell.angle_gamma   90.00
#
_symmetry.space_group_name_H-M   'P 1'
#
loop_
_entity.id
_entity.type
_entity.pdbx_description
1 polymer ?
#
loop_
_entity_poly.entity_id
_entity_poly.type
_entity_poly.pdbx_seq_one_letter_code
_entity_poly.pdbx_strand_id
1 'polypeptide(L)'
;MGNYKLIYKESNEASHLRLELAIERIQEIREETTVPEQYRAAFLDMAENLLYLHSLSVKEQEGTLYQADMQEWEERNEQIYGAIRPENYDSCWGNPVYAVKTCGKEVGRLLAFLYSELQAGISYVYQGRLEAFSMLCELFIQVYNCFEELTEGCIKAAGDMDEAIGMENVDEGNKSYWNQLQAVLKEAKQVIYWYFHDYSELFALWQVKDLVDADYDFCTDIIMNSDLSDLAYLYHYGLPVGENEKGIAAYLNGMTEEEVQAMADTYTEGYRIGFEATGKDLSKKKTVSIHYAIGFERMMRAAIKNFEKIGLRPTIALETFSSFQAKGAKRGAYSTSVNPQFDFDHREDRALYFDKSFVERRLEALRTAFEKNKKLAAEHGGPAVLEVFGEEPFAPESHEEAIHFSDKQQQLNVYNASMSGQVTNTYIKGEERSFTIIAYPLPAIGEKFQEIFGETVKINTLDYKTYQRMQQKLIDAMDGAVRVEICGKEGNETDLSVSIRHLDDPQKQTAFENCVADVNIPVGEVFTSPVLAGTNGTLHVSEVYLNGLKYKNLKMVFKDGMIESYDCSNFETTEENQKYIKDNVLMHHDTLPMGEFAIGTNTTAYRMGMEYEIMDKLPILIAEKCGPHFAVGDTCYSHAEDTAMYNPDGKEIIARDNEVSLLRTEDMAKAYFNCHTDITIPYHELDTITAVMADGTRVPIIADGRFVVDGTKELNIPLEDV
;
A
#
# COMPACT_ATOMS: atom_id res chain seq x y z
N MET A 1 11.24 25.28 -14.40
CA MET A 1 11.00 25.41 -12.93
C MET A 1 9.58 24.98 -12.70
N GLY A 2 9.35 23.94 -11.92
CA GLY A 2 8.01 23.37 -11.69
C GLY A 2 7.06 24.38 -11.07
N ASN A 3 5.76 24.20 -11.31
CA ASN A 3 4.70 25.06 -10.75
C ASN A 3 4.65 24.97 -9.22
N TYR A 4 5.04 23.80 -8.65
CA TYR A 4 5.03 23.58 -7.21
C TYR A 4 5.79 24.67 -6.42
N LYS A 5 6.91 25.19 -6.94
CA LYS A 5 7.66 26.27 -6.28
C LYS A 5 6.87 27.58 -6.16
N LEU A 6 6.01 27.87 -7.14
CA LEU A 6 5.13 29.04 -7.09
C LEU A 6 3.99 28.83 -6.09
N ILE A 7 3.47 27.61 -6.00
CA ILE A 7 2.38 27.25 -5.07
C ILE A 7 2.83 27.42 -3.62
N TYR A 8 4.04 26.96 -3.27
CA TYR A 8 4.55 27.04 -1.89
C TYR A 8 5.10 28.42 -1.52
N LYS A 9 5.26 29.34 -2.47
CA LYS A 9 5.95 30.62 -2.25
C LYS A 9 5.32 31.44 -1.13
N GLU A 10 3.99 31.64 -1.16
CA GLU A 10 3.29 32.46 -0.17
C GLU A 10 3.35 31.84 1.23
N SER A 11 3.10 30.54 1.38
CA SER A 11 3.18 29.85 2.66
C SER A 11 4.61 29.80 3.19
N ASN A 12 5.61 29.63 2.34
CA ASN A 12 7.02 29.67 2.71
C ASN A 12 7.45 31.06 3.20
N GLU A 13 7.06 32.14 2.50
CA GLU A 13 7.32 33.51 2.93
C GLU A 13 6.67 33.82 4.30
N ALA A 14 5.44 33.34 4.52
CA ALA A 14 4.74 33.50 5.80
C ALA A 14 5.40 32.69 6.94
N SER A 15 6.01 31.56 6.64
CA SER A 15 6.60 30.64 7.62
C SER A 15 8.10 30.86 7.85
N HIS A 16 8.75 31.73 7.07
CA HIS A 16 10.22 31.88 7.08
C HIS A 16 10.76 32.27 8.47
N LEU A 17 10.23 33.33 9.07
CA LEU A 17 10.65 33.77 10.40
C LEU A 17 10.39 32.72 11.48
N ARG A 18 9.29 32.01 11.35
CA ARG A 18 8.90 30.90 12.25
C ARG A 18 9.92 29.76 12.20
N LEU A 19 10.35 29.38 10.99
CA LEU A 19 11.40 28.39 10.78
C LEU A 19 12.74 28.85 11.35
N GLU A 20 13.17 30.11 11.08
CA GLU A 20 14.41 30.65 11.62
C GLU A 20 14.46 30.56 13.14
N LEU A 21 13.40 31.04 13.83
CA LEU A 21 13.29 30.95 15.28
C LEU A 21 13.30 29.51 15.81
N ALA A 22 12.64 28.60 15.10
CA ALA A 22 12.66 27.19 15.48
C ALA A 22 14.06 26.60 15.35
N ILE A 23 14.79 26.91 14.29
CA ILE A 23 16.16 26.47 14.08
C ILE A 23 17.13 27.06 15.13
N GLU A 24 17.01 28.34 15.45
CA GLU A 24 17.77 28.97 16.54
C GLU A 24 17.53 28.20 17.86
N ARG A 25 16.27 27.90 18.19
CA ARG A 25 15.93 27.12 19.39
C ARG A 25 16.52 25.69 19.35
N ILE A 26 16.48 25.00 18.22
CA ILE A 26 17.08 23.66 18.06
C ILE A 26 18.60 23.72 18.23
N GLN A 27 19.26 24.78 17.78
CA GLN A 27 20.69 25.00 18.00
C GLN A 27 21.01 25.18 19.50
N GLU A 28 20.17 25.91 20.25
CA GLU A 28 20.30 26.05 21.70
C GLU A 28 20.11 24.68 22.39
N ILE A 29 19.05 23.92 22.05
CA ILE A 29 18.77 22.59 22.57
C ILE A 29 19.98 21.66 22.44
N ARG A 30 20.72 21.75 21.34
CA ARG A 30 21.92 20.94 21.13
C ARG A 30 23.00 21.22 22.20
N GLU A 31 23.10 22.43 22.69
CA GLU A 31 24.10 22.83 23.69
C GLU A 31 23.60 22.68 25.15
N GLU A 32 22.28 22.58 25.36
CA GLU A 32 21.66 22.52 26.67
C GLU A 32 21.86 21.18 27.39
N THR A 33 21.81 21.22 28.72
CA THR A 33 21.87 20.07 29.61
C THR A 33 20.69 20.00 30.58
N THR A 34 19.57 20.62 30.19
CA THR A 34 18.36 20.77 31.02
C THR A 34 17.56 19.47 31.12
N VAL A 35 17.56 18.66 30.03
CA VAL A 35 16.91 17.35 30.01
C VAL A 35 17.80 16.29 30.65
N PRO A 36 17.25 15.34 31.45
CA PRO A 36 18.01 14.25 32.07
C PRO A 36 18.87 13.47 31.07
N GLU A 37 20.09 13.12 31.47
CA GLU A 37 21.12 12.54 30.58
C GLU A 37 20.64 11.31 29.83
N GLN A 38 19.80 10.47 30.46
CA GLN A 38 19.26 9.25 29.83
C GLN A 38 18.36 9.51 28.62
N TYR A 39 17.73 10.68 28.50
CA TYR A 39 16.86 11.07 27.36
C TYR A 39 17.56 12.01 26.39
N ARG A 40 18.61 12.68 26.89
CA ARG A 40 19.32 13.73 26.15
C ARG A 40 19.91 13.23 24.84
N ALA A 41 20.48 12.01 24.84
CA ALA A 41 21.09 11.45 23.64
C ALA A 41 20.10 11.30 22.46
N ALA A 42 18.85 10.92 22.75
CA ALA A 42 17.80 10.83 21.72
C ALA A 42 17.45 12.21 21.15
N PHE A 43 17.27 13.20 22.01
CA PHE A 43 16.97 14.58 21.56
C PHE A 43 18.12 15.21 20.80
N LEU A 44 19.38 14.92 21.18
CA LEU A 44 20.55 15.42 20.44
C LEU A 44 20.60 14.85 19.03
N ASP A 45 20.42 13.54 18.88
CA ASP A 45 20.39 12.88 17.57
C ASP A 45 19.29 13.47 16.65
N MET A 46 18.07 13.62 17.19
CA MET A 46 16.97 14.26 16.47
C MET A 46 17.25 15.72 16.12
N ALA A 47 17.84 16.50 17.04
CA ALA A 47 18.22 17.89 16.78
C ALA A 47 19.27 17.99 15.68
N GLU A 48 20.29 17.13 15.69
CA GLU A 48 21.32 17.09 14.65
C GLU A 48 20.71 16.75 13.29
N ASN A 49 19.78 15.80 13.23
CA ASN A 49 19.07 15.45 12.01
C ASN A 49 18.23 16.63 11.48
N LEU A 50 17.48 17.32 12.33
CA LEU A 50 16.71 18.51 11.92
C LEU A 50 17.60 19.65 11.42
N LEU A 51 18.73 19.91 12.10
CA LEU A 51 19.71 20.93 11.66
C LEU A 51 20.35 20.54 10.32
N TYR A 52 20.63 19.25 10.12
CA TYR A 52 21.12 18.76 8.83
C TYR A 52 20.07 18.96 7.73
N LEU A 53 18.81 18.59 7.97
CA LEU A 53 17.72 18.83 7.01
C LEU A 53 17.53 20.32 6.72
N HIS A 54 17.67 21.17 7.72
CA HIS A 54 17.65 22.63 7.50
C HIS A 54 18.79 23.06 6.59
N SER A 55 20.00 22.52 6.73
CA SER A 55 21.11 22.82 5.82
C SER A 55 20.82 22.45 4.36
N LEU A 56 20.07 21.34 4.15
CA LEU A 56 19.60 20.95 2.83
C LEU A 56 18.49 21.88 2.31
N SER A 57 17.60 22.34 3.20
CA SER A 57 16.55 23.30 2.81
C SER A 57 17.12 24.64 2.33
N VAL A 58 18.21 25.12 2.95
CA VAL A 58 18.92 26.30 2.48
C VAL A 58 19.52 26.07 1.09
N LYS A 59 20.19 24.93 0.87
CA LYS A 59 20.70 24.55 -0.46
C LYS A 59 19.58 24.45 -1.51
N GLU A 60 18.40 23.96 -1.14
CA GLU A 60 17.23 23.90 -2.04
C GLU A 60 16.77 25.30 -2.45
N GLN A 61 16.62 26.22 -1.49
CA GLN A 61 16.23 27.61 -1.75
C GLN A 61 17.27 28.36 -2.62
N GLU A 62 18.55 28.12 -2.39
CA GLU A 62 19.65 28.68 -3.20
C GLU A 62 19.76 28.03 -4.59
N GLY A 63 19.06 26.90 -4.83
CA GLY A 63 19.18 26.13 -6.06
C GLY A 63 20.50 25.39 -6.21
N THR A 64 21.23 25.17 -5.12
CA THR A 64 22.53 24.47 -5.09
C THR A 64 22.38 22.99 -4.70
N LEU A 65 21.24 22.58 -4.14
CA LEU A 65 20.99 21.21 -3.68
C LEU A 65 21.25 20.18 -4.80
N TYR A 66 20.78 20.46 -5.99
CA TYR A 66 20.85 19.57 -7.18
C TYR A 66 22.15 19.68 -7.99
N GLN A 67 23.16 20.39 -7.48
CA GLN A 67 24.47 20.54 -8.12
C GLN A 67 25.52 19.58 -7.54
N ALA A 68 25.13 18.71 -6.60
CA ALA A 68 26.00 17.72 -5.99
C ALA A 68 26.47 16.68 -7.01
N ASP A 69 27.68 16.18 -6.85
CA ASP A 69 28.15 15.01 -7.59
C ASP A 69 27.63 13.70 -6.98
N MET A 70 27.87 12.57 -7.64
CA MET A 70 27.37 11.27 -7.21
C MET A 70 27.85 10.89 -5.81
N GLN A 71 29.11 11.17 -5.48
CA GLN A 71 29.67 10.87 -4.17
C GLN A 71 28.95 11.66 -3.06
N GLU A 72 28.73 12.96 -3.27
CA GLU A 72 28.02 13.81 -2.31
C GLU A 72 26.55 13.34 -2.15
N TRP A 73 25.91 12.85 -3.22
CA TRP A 73 24.56 12.28 -3.14
C TRP A 73 24.52 10.99 -2.32
N GLU A 74 25.48 10.09 -2.53
CA GLU A 74 25.58 8.85 -1.75
C GLU A 74 25.85 9.13 -0.28
N GLU A 75 26.74 10.07 0.03
CA GLU A 75 27.01 10.51 1.40
C GLU A 75 25.76 11.11 2.07
N ARG A 76 24.97 11.92 1.36
CA ARG A 76 23.71 12.46 1.85
C ARG A 76 22.67 11.35 2.12
N ASN A 77 22.54 10.42 1.19
CA ASN A 77 21.63 9.28 1.34
C ASN A 77 21.97 8.43 2.57
N GLU A 78 23.27 8.18 2.78
CA GLU A 78 23.74 7.47 3.97
C GLU A 78 23.52 8.29 5.25
N GLN A 79 23.76 9.59 5.24
CA GLN A 79 23.52 10.46 6.39
C GLN A 79 22.04 10.49 6.81
N ILE A 80 21.11 10.42 5.84
CA ILE A 80 19.67 10.48 6.10
C ILE A 80 19.12 9.12 6.53
N TYR A 81 19.53 8.04 5.87
CA TYR A 81 18.91 6.71 6.00
C TYR A 81 19.78 5.66 6.67
N GLY A 82 21.08 5.93 6.88
CA GLY A 82 22.02 4.94 7.39
C GLY A 82 21.65 4.39 8.77
N ALA A 83 21.08 5.22 9.64
CA ALA A 83 20.69 4.81 11.01
C ALA A 83 19.56 3.78 11.03
N ILE A 84 18.63 3.82 10.08
CA ILE A 84 17.50 2.88 10.02
C ILE A 84 17.79 1.62 9.22
N ARG A 85 18.96 1.52 8.53
CA ARG A 85 19.36 0.30 7.82
C ARG A 85 19.43 -0.90 8.78
N PRO A 86 19.14 -2.13 8.30
CA PRO A 86 19.12 -3.32 9.15
C PRO A 86 20.38 -3.48 10.00
N GLU A 87 21.57 -3.21 9.44
CA GLU A 87 22.85 -3.34 10.14
C GLU A 87 23.08 -2.33 11.28
N ASN A 88 22.35 -1.21 11.30
CA ASN A 88 22.45 -0.15 12.31
C ASN A 88 21.22 -0.04 13.20
N TYR A 89 20.12 -0.70 12.83
CA TYR A 89 18.81 -0.54 13.45
C TYR A 89 18.78 -0.87 14.93
N ASP A 90 19.56 -1.86 15.37
CA ASP A 90 19.66 -2.27 16.79
C ASP A 90 20.12 -1.16 17.74
N SER A 91 20.69 -0.08 17.22
CA SER A 91 21.13 1.09 18.00
C SER A 91 20.44 2.39 17.59
N CYS A 92 19.44 2.33 16.71
CA CYS A 92 18.69 3.47 16.23
C CYS A 92 17.61 3.89 17.22
N TRP A 93 17.42 5.19 17.45
CA TRP A 93 16.34 5.71 18.28
C TRP A 93 14.93 5.44 17.70
N GLY A 94 14.84 5.20 16.40
CA GLY A 94 13.64 4.72 15.75
C GLY A 94 13.34 3.24 16.02
N ASN A 95 14.27 2.46 16.63
CA ASN A 95 13.98 1.09 17.03
C ASN A 95 13.29 1.10 18.41
N PRO A 96 12.02 0.67 18.50
CA PRO A 96 11.27 0.70 19.76
C PRO A 96 11.93 -0.17 20.85
N VAL A 97 12.54 -1.29 20.48
CA VAL A 97 13.25 -2.16 21.44
C VAL A 97 14.44 -1.45 22.05
N TYR A 98 15.26 -0.80 21.22
CA TYR A 98 16.41 -0.01 21.69
C TYR A 98 15.98 1.18 22.57
N ALA A 99 15.01 1.94 22.09
CA ALA A 99 14.51 3.13 22.78
C ALA A 99 13.87 2.78 24.14
N VAL A 100 13.05 1.70 24.19
CA VAL A 100 12.43 1.23 25.44
C VAL A 100 13.48 0.69 26.40
N LYS A 101 14.44 -0.10 25.93
CA LYS A 101 15.56 -0.60 26.76
C LYS A 101 16.37 0.53 27.38
N THR A 102 16.55 1.64 26.64
CA THR A 102 17.38 2.77 27.08
C THR A 102 16.63 3.74 27.97
N CYS A 103 15.37 4.05 27.64
CA CYS A 103 14.60 5.13 28.25
C CYS A 103 13.40 4.66 29.09
N GLY A 104 13.13 3.35 29.16
CA GLY A 104 11.92 2.78 29.75
C GLY A 104 10.73 2.81 28.79
N LYS A 105 9.72 1.98 29.08
CA LYS A 105 8.64 1.63 28.14
C LYS A 105 7.91 2.84 27.55
N GLU A 106 7.38 3.71 28.40
CA GLU A 106 6.54 4.83 27.93
C GLU A 106 7.35 5.93 27.24
N VAL A 107 8.53 6.26 27.76
CA VAL A 107 9.41 7.28 27.16
C VAL A 107 10.02 6.74 25.87
N GLY A 108 10.51 5.50 25.88
CA GLY A 108 11.12 4.88 24.70
C GLY A 108 10.16 4.82 23.53
N ARG A 109 8.90 4.42 23.76
CA ARG A 109 7.84 4.44 22.73
C ARG A 109 7.60 5.83 22.13
N LEU A 110 7.53 6.84 23.01
CA LEU A 110 7.30 8.23 22.58
C LEU A 110 8.48 8.76 21.78
N LEU A 111 9.72 8.47 22.19
CA LEU A 111 10.92 8.92 21.47
C LEU A 111 11.10 8.18 20.13
N ALA A 112 10.82 6.87 20.08
CA ALA A 112 10.83 6.12 18.82
C ALA A 112 9.78 6.65 17.83
N PHE A 113 8.58 6.93 18.31
CA PHE A 113 7.55 7.62 17.53
C PHE A 113 8.03 8.97 17.00
N LEU A 114 8.58 9.82 17.87
CA LEU A 114 9.04 11.16 17.48
C LEU A 114 10.14 11.07 16.43
N TYR A 115 11.14 10.20 16.64
CA TYR A 115 12.21 9.93 15.66
C TYR A 115 11.62 9.57 14.28
N SER A 116 10.69 8.63 14.27
CA SER A 116 10.04 8.17 13.03
C SER A 116 9.21 9.28 12.35
N GLU A 117 8.48 10.09 13.11
CA GLU A 117 7.67 11.17 12.55
C GLU A 117 8.54 12.30 11.97
N LEU A 118 9.70 12.58 12.59
CA LEU A 118 10.63 13.61 12.09
C LEU A 118 11.23 13.25 10.72
N GLN A 119 11.20 11.98 10.28
CA GLN A 119 11.60 11.59 8.92
C GLN A 119 10.72 12.24 7.84
N ALA A 120 9.48 12.68 8.17
CA ALA A 120 8.65 13.45 7.24
C ALA A 120 9.33 14.74 6.76
N GLY A 121 10.23 15.30 7.57
CA GLY A 121 11.01 16.49 7.22
C GLY A 121 11.84 16.34 5.94
N ILE A 122 12.25 15.12 5.60
CA ILE A 122 13.03 14.84 4.39
C ILE A 122 12.22 15.25 3.15
N SER A 123 11.01 14.70 3.00
CA SER A 123 10.16 15.00 1.85
C SER A 123 9.74 16.47 1.82
N TYR A 124 9.53 17.11 2.98
CA TYR A 124 9.19 18.52 3.05
C TYR A 124 10.32 19.43 2.55
N VAL A 125 11.55 19.11 2.95
CA VAL A 125 12.74 19.87 2.54
C VAL A 125 12.99 19.74 1.04
N TYR A 126 12.97 18.52 0.49
CA TYR A 126 13.20 18.29 -0.94
C TYR A 126 12.12 18.92 -1.84
N GLN A 127 10.88 18.92 -1.39
CA GLN A 127 9.78 19.60 -2.09
C GLN A 127 9.77 21.13 -1.87
N GLY A 128 10.62 21.67 -1.00
CA GLY A 128 10.61 23.08 -0.64
C GLY A 128 9.35 23.50 0.15
N ARG A 129 8.73 22.59 0.93
CA ARG A 129 7.57 22.85 1.81
C ARG A 129 8.02 23.34 3.18
N LEU A 130 8.54 24.59 3.27
CA LEU A 130 9.12 25.13 4.49
C LEU A 130 8.08 25.31 5.61
N GLU A 131 6.82 25.60 5.29
CA GLU A 131 5.74 25.64 6.27
C GLU A 131 5.62 24.29 7.01
N ALA A 132 5.58 23.17 6.27
CA ALA A 132 5.49 21.84 6.85
C ALA A 132 6.72 21.48 7.68
N PHE A 133 7.91 21.83 7.19
CA PHE A 133 9.15 21.60 7.93
C PHE A 133 9.23 22.44 9.20
N SER A 134 8.78 23.70 9.18
CA SER A 134 8.68 24.56 10.38
C SER A 134 7.77 23.96 11.44
N MET A 135 6.58 23.47 11.04
CA MET A 135 5.64 22.80 11.94
C MET A 135 6.27 21.57 12.61
N LEU A 136 7.04 20.80 11.87
CA LEU A 136 7.73 19.61 12.38
C LEU A 136 8.84 19.98 13.37
N CYS A 137 9.63 21.01 13.10
CA CYS A 137 10.61 21.56 14.03
C CYS A 137 9.96 22.04 15.34
N GLU A 138 8.80 22.68 15.25
CA GLU A 138 8.05 23.12 16.43
C GLU A 138 7.49 21.93 17.24
N LEU A 139 7.03 20.86 16.58
CA LEU A 139 6.63 19.64 17.28
C LEU A 139 7.79 19.09 18.13
N PHE A 140 8.98 18.98 17.54
CA PHE A 140 10.19 18.56 18.25
C PHE A 140 10.48 19.43 19.46
N ILE A 141 10.50 20.76 19.30
CA ILE A 141 10.77 21.73 20.36
C ILE A 141 9.75 21.61 21.51
N GLN A 142 8.47 21.52 21.18
CA GLN A 142 7.39 21.43 22.17
C GLN A 142 7.50 20.13 22.99
N VAL A 143 7.82 18.99 22.34
CA VAL A 143 8.04 17.73 23.06
C VAL A 143 9.30 17.83 23.92
N TYR A 144 10.41 18.39 23.42
CA TYR A 144 11.62 18.62 24.20
C TYR A 144 11.35 19.45 25.46
N ASN A 145 10.64 20.57 25.32
CA ASN A 145 10.32 21.47 26.43
C ASN A 145 9.51 20.78 27.55
N CYS A 146 8.66 19.79 27.23
CA CYS A 146 8.00 18.97 28.26
C CYS A 146 9.03 18.25 29.14
N PHE A 147 10.13 17.76 28.56
CA PHE A 147 11.16 17.03 29.30
C PHE A 147 12.12 17.93 30.09
N GLU A 148 12.21 19.23 29.81
CA GLU A 148 12.96 20.19 30.61
C GLU A 148 12.39 20.37 32.03
N GLU A 149 11.12 20.04 32.24
CA GLU A 149 10.47 20.09 33.54
C GLU A 149 10.90 18.93 34.49
N LEU A 150 11.58 17.90 33.95
CA LEU A 150 12.08 16.79 34.76
C LEU A 150 13.33 17.21 35.55
N THR A 151 13.24 17.17 36.87
CA THR A 151 14.39 17.40 37.72
C THR A 151 15.29 16.15 37.78
N GLU A 152 16.63 16.30 37.86
CA GLU A 152 17.58 15.22 38.09
C GLU A 152 17.34 14.57 39.46
N GLY A 153 16.46 13.57 39.50
CA GLY A 153 16.14 12.83 40.70
C GLY A 153 15.99 11.34 40.47
N CYS A 154 16.94 10.55 40.91
CA CYS A 154 16.84 9.10 41.04
C CYS A 154 16.58 8.25 39.79
N ILE A 155 17.46 8.37 38.82
CA ILE A 155 17.46 7.66 37.54
C ILE A 155 17.62 6.13 37.66
N LYS A 156 18.12 5.60 38.76
CA LYS A 156 18.39 4.17 38.91
C LYS A 156 17.17 3.27 39.14
N ALA A 157 16.00 3.83 39.45
CA ALA A 157 14.81 3.03 39.77
C ALA A 157 13.76 2.97 38.62
N ALA A 158 13.91 3.75 37.57
CA ALA A 158 12.91 3.80 36.46
C ALA A 158 13.01 2.60 35.49
N GLY A 159 14.19 1.93 35.44
CA GLY A 159 14.38 0.75 34.56
C GLY A 159 13.78 -0.54 35.13
N ASP A 160 13.52 -0.61 36.44
CA ASP A 160 13.05 -1.84 37.11
C ASP A 160 11.58 -1.76 37.59
N MET A 161 10.88 -0.67 37.29
CA MET A 161 9.48 -0.52 37.71
C MET A 161 8.52 -0.84 36.58
N ASP A 162 8.37 -2.11 36.27
CA ASP A 162 7.18 -2.62 35.61
C ASP A 162 5.92 -2.32 36.44
N GLU A 163 4.79 -2.08 35.81
CA GLU A 163 3.48 -1.80 36.44
C GLU A 163 3.05 -2.80 37.54
N ALA A 164 3.79 -3.90 37.69
CA ALA A 164 3.50 -4.99 38.61
C ALA A 164 4.06 -4.81 40.04
N ILE A 165 4.95 -3.85 40.30
CA ILE A 165 5.46 -3.61 41.66
C ILE A 165 4.62 -2.50 42.28
N GLY A 166 3.69 -2.91 43.17
CA GLY A 166 2.83 -1.98 43.88
C GLY A 166 3.64 -0.87 44.59
N MET A 167 3.16 0.38 44.45
CA MET A 167 3.78 1.62 44.96
C MET A 167 4.12 1.61 46.48
N GLU A 168 3.79 0.56 47.21
CA GLU A 168 3.94 0.49 48.66
C GLU A 168 5.40 0.36 49.16
N ASN A 169 6.34 -0.02 48.29
CA ASN A 169 7.73 -0.26 48.66
C ASN A 169 8.76 0.69 48.01
N VAL A 170 8.31 1.75 47.35
CA VAL A 170 9.15 2.73 46.64
C VAL A 170 9.42 3.92 47.56
N ASP A 171 10.67 4.41 47.59
CA ASP A 171 11.00 5.60 48.39
C ASP A 171 10.30 6.86 47.86
N GLU A 172 10.17 7.89 48.73
CA GLU A 172 9.42 9.11 48.40
C GLU A 172 10.06 9.89 47.26
N GLY A 173 11.37 9.83 47.06
CA GLY A 173 12.05 10.50 45.95
C GLY A 173 11.73 9.87 44.62
N ASN A 174 11.71 8.55 44.56
CA ASN A 174 11.34 7.81 43.36
C ASN A 174 9.85 7.97 43.01
N LYS A 175 8.96 8.04 44.02
CA LYS A 175 7.52 8.38 43.77
C LYS A 175 7.36 9.78 43.21
N SER A 176 8.12 10.75 43.71
CA SER A 176 8.07 12.14 43.19
C SER A 176 8.51 12.21 41.75
N TYR A 177 9.64 11.55 41.38
CA TYR A 177 10.14 11.50 40.02
C TYR A 177 9.14 10.81 39.07
N TRP A 178 8.58 9.66 39.48
CA TRP A 178 7.56 8.95 38.69
C TRP A 178 6.33 9.81 38.40
N ASN A 179 5.82 10.53 39.40
CA ASN A 179 4.69 11.41 39.21
C ASN A 179 5.00 12.57 38.23
N GLN A 180 6.22 13.12 38.30
CA GLN A 180 6.67 14.16 37.35
C GLN A 180 6.77 13.56 35.94
N LEU A 181 7.37 12.37 35.79
CA LEU A 181 7.49 11.70 34.51
C LEU A 181 6.12 11.41 33.87
N GLN A 182 5.14 10.94 34.67
CA GLN A 182 3.78 10.72 34.18
C GLN A 182 3.10 12.03 33.72
N ALA A 183 3.35 13.14 34.42
CA ALA A 183 2.86 14.45 34.01
C ALA A 183 3.47 14.90 32.68
N VAL A 184 4.80 14.79 32.54
CA VAL A 184 5.54 15.11 31.31
C VAL A 184 5.10 14.26 30.14
N LEU A 185 4.96 12.95 30.32
CA LEU A 185 4.47 12.03 29.28
C LEU A 185 3.06 12.38 28.84
N LYS A 186 2.18 12.72 29.79
CA LYS A 186 0.83 13.16 29.48
C LYS A 186 0.83 14.44 28.66
N GLU A 187 1.67 15.40 29.02
CA GLU A 187 1.80 16.67 28.31
C GLU A 187 2.39 16.47 26.91
N ALA A 188 3.47 15.69 26.78
CA ALA A 188 4.07 15.38 25.49
C ALA A 188 3.09 14.64 24.53
N LYS A 189 2.33 13.65 25.05
CA LYS A 189 1.26 12.99 24.29
C LYS A 189 0.16 13.98 23.88
N GLN A 190 -0.14 14.97 24.72
CA GLN A 190 -1.12 16.04 24.41
C GLN A 190 -0.60 17.00 23.34
N VAL A 191 0.69 17.36 23.36
CA VAL A 191 1.35 18.16 22.31
C VAL A 191 1.23 17.43 20.96
N ILE A 192 1.58 16.13 20.91
CA ILE A 192 1.46 15.31 19.70
C ILE A 192 0.00 15.24 19.23
N TYR A 193 -0.96 15.02 20.15
CA TYR A 193 -2.39 14.98 19.81
C TYR A 193 -2.83 16.29 19.16
N TRP A 194 -2.50 17.46 19.74
CA TRP A 194 -2.90 18.76 19.21
C TRP A 194 -2.21 19.09 17.90
N TYR A 195 -0.95 18.65 17.70
CA TYR A 195 -0.28 18.80 16.42
C TYR A 195 -1.08 18.14 15.28
N PHE A 196 -1.46 16.88 15.43
CA PHE A 196 -2.23 16.19 14.39
C PHE A 196 -3.68 16.67 14.29
N HIS A 197 -4.28 17.04 15.40
CA HIS A 197 -5.66 17.53 15.45
C HIS A 197 -5.79 18.91 14.81
N ASP A 198 -4.95 19.86 15.20
CA ASP A 198 -5.04 21.25 14.76
C ASP A 198 -4.62 21.42 13.29
N TYR A 199 -3.62 20.66 12.85
CA TYR A 199 -3.18 20.67 11.45
C TYR A 199 -3.95 19.69 10.55
N SER A 200 -4.99 19.01 11.03
CA SER A 200 -5.77 18.04 10.23
C SER A 200 -6.31 18.64 8.92
N GLU A 201 -6.77 19.89 8.93
CA GLU A 201 -7.29 20.54 7.71
C GLU A 201 -6.18 20.77 6.67
N LEU A 202 -4.99 21.14 7.12
CA LEU A 202 -3.85 21.40 6.25
C LEU A 202 -3.33 20.09 5.65
N PHE A 203 -3.17 19.06 6.48
CA PHE A 203 -2.76 17.73 6.01
C PHE A 203 -3.78 17.11 5.04
N ALA A 204 -5.07 17.21 5.33
CA ALA A 204 -6.11 16.74 4.43
C ALA A 204 -6.13 17.52 3.11
N LEU A 205 -5.90 18.84 3.16
CA LEU A 205 -5.82 19.67 1.96
C LEU A 205 -4.64 19.26 1.07
N TRP A 206 -3.46 19.04 1.65
CA TRP A 206 -2.28 18.58 0.91
C TRP A 206 -2.54 17.21 0.29
N GLN A 207 -3.08 16.27 1.06
CA GLN A 207 -3.40 14.93 0.56
C GLN A 207 -4.37 14.95 -0.64
N VAL A 208 -5.42 15.78 -0.57
CA VAL A 208 -6.37 15.90 -1.68
C VAL A 208 -5.73 16.59 -2.88
N LYS A 209 -4.94 17.63 -2.67
CA LYS A 209 -4.27 18.34 -3.77
C LYS A 209 -3.21 17.49 -4.46
N ASP A 210 -2.38 16.79 -3.70
CA ASP A 210 -1.39 15.84 -4.24
C ASP A 210 -2.07 14.75 -5.10
N LEU A 211 -3.35 14.41 -4.81
CA LEU A 211 -4.13 13.44 -5.59
C LEU A 211 -4.73 14.02 -6.87
N VAL A 212 -5.27 15.24 -6.84
CA VAL A 212 -6.13 15.75 -7.94
C VAL A 212 -5.60 16.98 -8.67
N ASP A 213 -4.59 17.69 -8.13
CA ASP A 213 -4.08 18.95 -8.66
C ASP A 213 -2.72 18.75 -9.33
N ALA A 214 -2.72 18.69 -10.66
CA ALA A 214 -1.50 18.48 -11.46
C ALA A 214 -0.51 19.68 -11.45
N ASP A 215 -0.81 20.75 -10.76
CA ASP A 215 0.13 21.87 -10.55
C ASP A 215 1.09 21.60 -9.36
N TYR A 216 0.80 20.57 -8.52
CA TYR A 216 1.74 19.99 -7.55
C TYR A 216 2.69 19.03 -8.27
N ASP A 217 3.55 19.59 -9.13
CA ASP A 217 4.28 18.88 -10.18
C ASP A 217 5.74 18.54 -9.83
N PHE A 218 6.11 18.44 -8.54
CA PHE A 218 7.48 18.18 -8.09
C PHE A 218 8.08 16.92 -8.76
N CYS A 219 7.44 15.76 -8.60
CA CYS A 219 7.93 14.51 -9.20
C CYS A 219 7.86 14.56 -10.74
N THR A 220 6.84 15.19 -11.30
CA THR A 220 6.71 15.37 -12.76
C THR A 220 7.85 16.22 -13.31
N ASP A 221 8.26 17.28 -12.60
CA ASP A 221 9.38 18.15 -12.99
C ASP A 221 10.68 17.34 -13.06
N ILE A 222 10.96 16.47 -12.07
CA ILE A 222 12.10 15.56 -12.08
C ILE A 222 12.04 14.61 -13.29
N ILE A 223 10.92 13.90 -13.47
CA ILE A 223 10.76 12.94 -14.57
C ILE A 223 10.99 13.62 -15.93
N MET A 224 10.42 14.78 -16.16
CA MET A 224 10.39 15.41 -17.48
C MET A 224 11.66 16.20 -17.80
N ASN A 225 12.32 16.76 -16.79
CA ASN A 225 13.39 17.74 -17.00
C ASN A 225 14.79 17.28 -16.57
N SER A 226 14.92 16.18 -15.80
CA SER A 226 16.25 15.64 -15.45
C SER A 226 16.91 14.91 -16.61
N ASP A 227 18.25 14.86 -16.60
CA ASP A 227 19.00 13.95 -17.44
C ASP A 227 18.93 12.53 -16.82
N LEU A 228 18.07 11.67 -17.38
CA LEU A 228 17.87 10.32 -16.85
C LEU A 228 19.01 9.34 -17.18
N SER A 229 19.99 9.77 -17.96
CA SER A 229 21.21 8.98 -18.20
C SER A 229 22.23 9.12 -17.05
N ASP A 230 22.14 10.17 -16.26
CA ASP A 230 22.90 10.38 -15.04
C ASP A 230 22.08 9.95 -13.82
N LEU A 231 22.42 8.84 -13.18
CA LEU A 231 21.67 8.27 -12.06
C LEU A 231 21.59 9.19 -10.83
N ALA A 232 22.29 10.32 -10.80
CA ALA A 232 22.17 11.33 -9.76
C ALA A 232 20.74 11.85 -9.61
N TYR A 233 19.92 11.81 -10.67
CA TYR A 233 18.53 12.25 -10.60
C TYR A 233 17.67 11.45 -9.59
N LEU A 234 18.03 10.18 -9.32
CA LEU A 234 17.30 9.35 -8.34
C LEU A 234 17.27 9.98 -6.95
N TYR A 235 18.34 10.67 -6.58
CA TYR A 235 18.43 11.34 -5.26
C TYR A 235 17.67 12.66 -5.19
N HIS A 236 17.17 13.18 -6.32
CA HIS A 236 16.44 14.45 -6.34
C HIS A 236 15.09 14.36 -5.63
N TYR A 237 14.55 13.15 -5.45
CA TYR A 237 13.32 12.92 -4.69
C TYR A 237 13.51 13.06 -3.18
N GLY A 238 14.74 12.91 -2.69
CA GLY A 238 15.00 12.78 -1.25
C GLY A 238 14.52 11.45 -0.69
N LEU A 239 14.21 10.47 -1.52
CA LEU A 239 13.87 9.10 -1.14
C LEU A 239 15.14 8.25 -0.96
N PRO A 240 15.06 7.11 -0.24
CA PRO A 240 16.16 6.16 -0.20
C PRO A 240 16.51 5.68 -1.62
N VAL A 241 17.78 5.60 -1.92
CA VAL A 241 18.29 5.08 -3.20
C VAL A 241 19.25 3.94 -2.90
N GLY A 242 18.87 2.73 -3.29
CA GLY A 242 19.64 1.51 -3.13
C GLY A 242 19.99 0.87 -4.47
N GLU A 243 20.38 -0.39 -4.40
CA GLU A 243 20.73 -1.18 -5.59
C GLU A 243 19.51 -1.46 -6.49
N ASN A 244 18.30 -1.50 -5.92
CA ASN A 244 17.08 -1.69 -6.70
C ASN A 244 16.85 -0.49 -7.63
N GLU A 245 16.83 0.72 -7.12
CA GLU A 245 16.56 1.94 -7.86
C GLU A 245 17.65 2.18 -8.93
N LYS A 246 18.92 2.06 -8.53
CA LYS A 246 20.08 2.19 -9.45
C LYS A 246 20.05 1.13 -10.55
N GLY A 247 19.76 -0.13 -10.16
CA GLY A 247 19.75 -1.26 -11.08
C GLY A 247 18.64 -1.18 -12.12
N ILE A 248 17.43 -0.79 -11.72
CA ILE A 248 16.32 -0.52 -12.65
C ILE A 248 16.67 0.61 -13.61
N ALA A 249 17.11 1.76 -13.09
CA ALA A 249 17.44 2.91 -13.93
C ALA A 249 18.56 2.58 -14.93
N ALA A 250 19.60 1.88 -14.49
CA ALA A 250 20.68 1.44 -15.36
C ALA A 250 20.21 0.44 -16.43
N TYR A 251 19.34 -0.51 -16.05
CA TYR A 251 18.77 -1.48 -16.98
C TYR A 251 17.93 -0.79 -18.06
N LEU A 252 17.01 0.09 -17.65
CA LEU A 252 16.20 0.86 -18.60
C LEU A 252 17.04 1.78 -19.49
N ASN A 253 18.15 2.31 -18.99
CA ASN A 253 19.09 3.10 -19.79
C ASN A 253 19.81 2.26 -20.86
N GLY A 254 19.91 0.95 -20.68
CA GLY A 254 20.39 0.00 -21.68
C GLY A 254 19.39 -0.39 -22.75
N MET A 255 18.09 -0.15 -22.53
CA MET A 255 17.03 -0.46 -23.49
C MET A 255 16.93 0.61 -24.58
N THR A 256 16.44 0.22 -25.76
CA THR A 256 16.12 1.16 -26.84
C THR A 256 14.91 2.04 -26.51
N GLU A 257 14.78 3.17 -27.18
CA GLU A 257 13.60 4.04 -27.02
C GLU A 257 12.31 3.32 -27.44
N GLU A 258 12.37 2.46 -28.45
CA GLU A 258 11.25 1.67 -28.94
C GLU A 258 10.77 0.66 -27.90
N GLU A 259 11.68 -0.02 -27.19
CA GLU A 259 11.34 -0.97 -26.13
C GLU A 259 10.69 -0.25 -24.93
N VAL A 260 11.26 0.85 -24.47
CA VAL A 260 10.72 1.65 -23.37
C VAL A 260 9.35 2.25 -23.78
N GLN A 261 9.21 2.72 -25.01
CA GLN A 261 7.94 3.24 -25.52
C GLN A 261 6.86 2.14 -25.55
N ALA A 262 7.21 0.91 -25.98
CA ALA A 262 6.27 -0.21 -26.01
C ALA A 262 5.76 -0.59 -24.59
N MET A 263 6.63 -0.54 -23.59
CA MET A 263 6.23 -0.72 -22.18
C MET A 263 5.24 0.37 -21.74
N ALA A 264 5.55 1.63 -22.05
CA ALA A 264 4.68 2.77 -21.74
C ALA A 264 3.35 2.71 -22.51
N ASP A 265 3.36 2.27 -23.76
CA ASP A 265 2.16 2.10 -24.58
C ASP A 265 1.23 1.04 -23.99
N THR A 266 1.76 -0.11 -23.56
CA THR A 266 0.98 -1.15 -22.89
C THR A 266 0.28 -0.60 -21.63
N TYR A 267 1.01 0.10 -20.80
CA TYR A 267 0.52 0.68 -19.55
C TYR A 267 -0.58 1.73 -19.78
N THR A 268 -0.36 2.65 -20.72
CA THR A 268 -1.30 3.74 -20.98
C THR A 268 -2.50 3.31 -21.82
N GLU A 269 -2.33 2.34 -22.73
CA GLU A 269 -3.42 1.78 -23.50
C GLU A 269 -4.37 0.96 -22.60
N GLY A 270 -3.84 0.17 -21.64
CA GLY A 270 -4.66 -0.51 -20.64
C GLY A 270 -5.58 0.47 -19.90
N TYR A 271 -5.04 1.62 -19.47
CA TYR A 271 -5.84 2.67 -18.83
C TYR A 271 -6.95 3.21 -19.72
N ARG A 272 -6.65 3.49 -20.99
CA ARG A 272 -7.63 3.98 -21.97
C ARG A 272 -8.73 2.94 -22.26
N ILE A 273 -8.33 1.67 -22.45
CA ILE A 273 -9.26 0.56 -22.69
C ILE A 273 -10.19 0.36 -21.49
N GLY A 274 -9.70 0.53 -20.26
CA GLY A 274 -10.52 0.43 -19.06
C GLY A 274 -11.71 1.42 -19.06
N PHE A 275 -11.57 2.62 -19.60
CA PHE A 275 -12.69 3.54 -19.81
C PHE A 275 -13.62 3.06 -20.93
N GLU A 276 -13.07 2.58 -22.03
CA GLU A 276 -13.84 2.14 -23.20
C GLU A 276 -14.65 0.87 -22.88
N ALA A 277 -14.03 -0.13 -22.29
CA ALA A 277 -14.66 -1.41 -21.94
C ALA A 277 -15.80 -1.26 -20.94
N THR A 278 -15.66 -0.33 -19.98
CA THR A 278 -16.70 -0.05 -18.97
C THR A 278 -17.69 1.05 -19.41
N GLY A 279 -17.59 1.57 -20.62
CA GLY A 279 -18.48 2.61 -21.14
C GLY A 279 -18.36 3.97 -20.46
N LYS A 280 -17.25 4.24 -19.79
CA LYS A 280 -16.98 5.49 -19.06
C LYS A 280 -16.43 6.57 -20.01
N ASP A 281 -16.77 7.81 -19.75
CA ASP A 281 -16.40 8.94 -20.61
C ASP A 281 -15.07 9.58 -20.19
N LEU A 282 -13.97 9.11 -20.79
CA LEU A 282 -12.62 9.63 -20.55
C LEU A 282 -12.50 11.13 -20.86
N SER A 283 -13.30 11.67 -21.79
CA SER A 283 -13.19 13.09 -22.19
C SER A 283 -13.53 14.07 -21.06
N LYS A 284 -14.24 13.61 -20.02
CA LYS A 284 -14.56 14.39 -18.82
C LYS A 284 -13.40 14.48 -17.82
N LYS A 285 -12.38 13.63 -17.98
CA LYS A 285 -11.25 13.55 -17.07
C LYS A 285 -10.09 14.39 -17.56
N LYS A 286 -9.32 14.94 -16.62
CA LYS A 286 -8.20 15.85 -16.87
C LYS A 286 -6.91 15.41 -16.18
N THR A 287 -7.02 14.59 -15.16
CA THR A 287 -5.85 14.12 -14.39
C THR A 287 -5.86 12.61 -14.22
N VAL A 288 -4.68 12.03 -14.14
CA VAL A 288 -4.40 10.63 -13.77
C VAL A 288 -3.38 10.62 -12.64
N SER A 289 -3.62 9.90 -11.54
CA SER A 289 -2.60 9.75 -10.50
C SER A 289 -1.67 8.59 -10.85
N ILE A 290 -0.38 8.88 -10.98
CA ILE A 290 0.64 7.88 -11.28
C ILE A 290 1.32 7.46 -9.98
N HIS A 291 1.45 6.14 -9.79
CA HIS A 291 2.17 5.53 -8.68
C HIS A 291 3.27 4.64 -9.26
N TYR A 292 4.51 4.82 -8.85
CA TYR A 292 5.62 4.05 -9.40
C TYR A 292 6.85 4.05 -8.47
N ALA A 293 7.64 2.99 -8.53
CA ALA A 293 8.93 2.94 -7.88
C ALA A 293 9.96 3.77 -8.66
N ILE A 294 10.76 4.61 -7.97
CA ILE A 294 11.83 5.37 -8.62
C ILE A 294 12.84 4.42 -9.28
N GLY A 295 13.40 4.85 -10.40
CA GLY A 295 14.18 4.02 -11.34
C GLY A 295 13.45 3.77 -12.66
N PHE A 296 12.11 3.87 -12.69
CA PHE A 296 11.28 3.71 -13.89
C PHE A 296 11.03 5.03 -14.67
N GLU A 297 11.72 6.11 -14.38
CA GLU A 297 11.46 7.44 -14.94
C GLU A 297 11.52 7.49 -16.48
N ARG A 298 12.34 6.68 -17.13
CA ARG A 298 12.34 6.61 -18.61
C ARG A 298 10.98 6.12 -19.14
N MET A 299 10.41 5.08 -18.53
CA MET A 299 9.08 4.58 -18.89
C MET A 299 8.01 5.61 -18.51
N MET A 300 8.11 6.21 -17.31
CA MET A 300 7.14 7.22 -16.86
C MET A 300 7.15 8.46 -17.73
N ARG A 301 8.31 8.91 -18.22
CA ARG A 301 8.42 10.03 -19.18
C ARG A 301 7.67 9.74 -20.48
N ALA A 302 7.77 8.53 -20.99
CA ALA A 302 7.01 8.09 -22.17
C ALA A 302 5.51 7.98 -21.87
N ALA A 303 5.14 7.40 -20.73
CA ALA A 303 3.75 7.27 -20.29
C ALA A 303 3.06 8.63 -20.09
N ILE A 304 3.72 9.60 -19.47
CA ILE A 304 3.21 10.97 -19.29
C ILE A 304 2.88 11.58 -20.65
N LYS A 305 3.77 11.47 -21.63
CA LYS A 305 3.53 11.96 -22.99
C LYS A 305 2.35 11.26 -23.67
N ASN A 306 2.12 9.99 -23.37
CA ASN A 306 0.96 9.27 -23.87
C ASN A 306 -0.34 9.75 -23.19
N PHE A 307 -0.35 9.93 -21.89
CA PHE A 307 -1.49 10.49 -21.16
C PHE A 307 -1.84 11.90 -21.63
N GLU A 308 -0.86 12.75 -21.91
CA GLU A 308 -1.06 14.08 -22.47
C GLU A 308 -1.77 14.03 -23.85
N LYS A 309 -1.44 13.05 -24.71
CA LYS A 309 -2.10 12.87 -26.03
C LYS A 309 -3.59 12.57 -25.90
N ILE A 310 -4.01 11.93 -24.81
CA ILE A 310 -5.42 11.64 -24.51
C ILE A 310 -6.07 12.67 -23.57
N GLY A 311 -5.37 13.78 -23.29
CA GLY A 311 -5.89 14.93 -22.56
C GLY A 311 -5.76 14.85 -21.04
N LEU A 312 -4.92 13.96 -20.51
CA LEU A 312 -4.68 13.79 -19.08
C LEU A 312 -3.32 14.36 -18.68
N ARG A 313 -3.29 15.10 -17.55
CA ARG A 313 -2.06 15.52 -16.88
C ARG A 313 -1.79 14.59 -15.68
N PRO A 314 -0.53 14.22 -15.39
CA PRO A 314 -0.23 13.40 -14.23
C PRO A 314 -0.37 14.19 -12.93
N THR A 315 -0.79 13.51 -11.88
CA THR A 315 -0.58 13.88 -10.48
C THR A 315 0.32 12.80 -9.86
N ILE A 316 1.45 13.19 -9.28
CA ILE A 316 2.43 12.27 -8.71
C ILE A 316 2.84 12.82 -7.35
N ALA A 317 2.26 12.26 -6.28
CA ALA A 317 2.67 12.58 -4.92
C ALA A 317 4.09 12.08 -4.66
N LEU A 318 4.77 12.63 -3.67
CA LEU A 318 6.01 12.05 -3.14
C LEU A 318 5.70 11.27 -1.88
N GLU A 319 6.23 10.05 -1.78
CA GLU A 319 6.15 9.27 -0.54
C GLU A 319 6.69 10.07 0.65
N THR A 320 5.96 10.03 1.76
CA THR A 320 6.30 10.78 2.98
C THR A 320 6.15 9.88 4.20
N PHE A 321 7.18 9.82 5.02
CA PHE A 321 7.21 9.03 6.25
C PHE A 321 6.49 9.75 7.39
N SER A 322 5.17 9.76 7.38
CA SER A 322 4.36 10.37 8.45
C SER A 322 3.26 9.42 8.92
N SER A 323 3.02 9.39 10.23
CA SER A 323 1.94 8.61 10.84
C SER A 323 0.54 9.11 10.48
N PHE A 324 0.39 10.35 10.00
CA PHE A 324 -0.87 10.87 9.48
C PHE A 324 -1.30 10.16 8.17
N GLN A 325 -0.34 9.86 7.31
CA GLN A 325 -0.51 8.96 6.17
C GLN A 325 -0.15 7.54 6.63
N ALA A 326 -0.86 6.52 6.18
CA ALA A 326 -0.47 5.16 6.52
C ALA A 326 0.95 4.89 6.00
N LYS A 327 1.88 4.58 6.91
CA LYS A 327 3.26 4.22 6.55
C LYS A 327 3.26 2.97 5.68
N GLY A 328 4.14 2.89 4.70
CA GLY A 328 4.21 1.77 3.74
C GLY A 328 3.16 1.79 2.63
N ALA A 329 2.29 2.81 2.57
CA ALA A 329 1.41 2.99 1.42
C ALA A 329 2.21 3.51 0.22
N LYS A 330 2.52 2.62 -0.72
CA LYS A 330 3.22 2.94 -1.98
C LYS A 330 2.36 3.84 -2.86
N ARG A 331 2.48 5.15 -2.69
CA ARG A 331 1.70 6.17 -3.42
C ARG A 331 2.60 7.18 -4.09
N GLY A 332 2.26 7.53 -5.33
CA GLY A 332 3.05 8.49 -6.12
C GLY A 332 4.43 7.92 -6.47
N ALA A 333 5.48 8.74 -6.36
CA ALA A 333 6.86 8.28 -6.47
C ALA A 333 7.31 7.73 -5.11
N TYR A 334 7.74 6.47 -5.09
CA TYR A 334 8.19 5.78 -3.88
C TYR A 334 9.48 4.99 -4.16
N SER A 335 10.20 4.63 -3.12
CA SER A 335 11.37 3.73 -3.19
C SER A 335 11.08 2.39 -2.53
N THR A 336 11.99 1.43 -2.72
CA THR A 336 11.98 0.21 -1.92
C THR A 336 12.31 0.52 -0.46
N SER A 337 11.75 -0.28 0.46
CA SER A 337 11.98 -0.04 1.90
C SER A 337 13.45 -0.20 2.25
N VAL A 338 14.00 0.75 2.99
CA VAL A 338 15.36 0.66 3.53
C VAL A 338 15.46 -0.47 4.55
N ASN A 339 14.41 -0.61 5.37
CA ASN A 339 14.30 -1.63 6.41
C ASN A 339 12.83 -1.97 6.65
N PRO A 340 12.33 -3.11 6.12
CA PRO A 340 10.95 -3.52 6.33
C PRO A 340 10.56 -3.69 7.80
N GLN A 341 11.51 -4.00 8.70
CA GLN A 341 11.25 -4.09 10.14
C GLN A 341 10.96 -2.72 10.75
N PHE A 342 11.67 -1.67 10.32
CA PHE A 342 11.38 -0.30 10.74
C PHE A 342 9.95 0.11 10.32
N ASP A 343 9.56 -0.16 9.08
CA ASP A 343 8.21 0.14 8.59
C ASP A 343 7.14 -0.63 9.39
N PHE A 344 7.41 -1.90 9.71
CA PHE A 344 6.52 -2.76 10.48
C PHE A 344 6.35 -2.28 11.92
N ASP A 345 7.44 -1.90 12.59
CA ASP A 345 7.43 -1.41 13.98
C ASP A 345 6.63 -0.10 14.12
N HIS A 346 6.63 0.74 13.07
CA HIS A 346 5.99 2.06 13.07
C HIS A 346 4.62 2.11 12.38
N ARG A 347 4.09 0.97 11.92
CA ARG A 347 2.80 0.91 11.17
C ARG A 347 1.59 1.39 11.96
N GLU A 348 1.64 1.28 13.29
CA GLU A 348 0.55 1.63 14.19
C GLU A 348 0.84 2.87 15.06
N ASP A 349 1.90 3.62 14.75
CA ASP A 349 2.34 4.82 15.49
C ASP A 349 1.22 5.82 15.81
N ARG A 350 0.26 5.96 14.90
CA ARG A 350 -0.89 6.84 15.10
C ARG A 350 -1.75 6.46 16.31
N ALA A 351 -1.62 5.23 16.86
CA ALA A 351 -2.32 4.84 18.07
C ALA A 351 -2.03 5.76 19.26
N LEU A 352 -0.89 6.48 19.23
CA LEU A 352 -0.52 7.46 20.25
C LEU A 352 -1.52 8.61 20.39
N TYR A 353 -2.19 9.01 19.28
CA TYR A 353 -3.13 10.15 19.24
C TYR A 353 -4.48 9.80 18.62
N PHE A 354 -4.73 8.53 18.31
CA PHE A 354 -5.90 8.08 17.56
C PHE A 354 -7.08 7.81 18.48
N ASP A 355 -8.03 8.73 18.51
CA ASP A 355 -9.29 8.60 19.24
C ASP A 355 -10.49 9.01 18.36
N LYS A 356 -11.69 8.87 18.91
CA LYS A 356 -12.94 9.20 18.18
C LYS A 356 -12.98 10.66 17.74
N SER A 357 -12.55 11.58 18.59
CA SER A 357 -12.58 13.01 18.29
C SER A 357 -11.63 13.36 17.14
N PHE A 358 -10.43 12.77 17.16
CA PHE A 358 -9.46 12.91 16.07
C PHE A 358 -10.01 12.36 14.74
N VAL A 359 -10.65 11.17 14.76
CA VAL A 359 -11.25 10.57 13.55
C VAL A 359 -12.37 11.45 12.99
N GLU A 360 -13.27 11.94 13.84
CA GLU A 360 -14.34 12.85 13.41
C GLU A 360 -13.77 14.14 12.80
N ARG A 361 -12.73 14.71 13.43
CA ARG A 361 -12.02 15.90 12.91
C ARG A 361 -11.36 15.65 11.57
N ARG A 362 -10.67 14.51 11.44
CA ARG A 362 -10.00 14.11 10.20
C ARG A 362 -10.98 13.91 9.05
N LEU A 363 -12.11 13.24 9.29
CA LEU A 363 -13.14 13.03 8.27
C LEU A 363 -13.78 14.35 7.83
N GLU A 364 -14.01 15.30 8.75
CA GLU A 364 -14.53 16.61 8.40
C GLU A 364 -13.50 17.44 7.63
N ALA A 365 -12.23 17.37 8.01
CA ALA A 365 -11.12 18.00 7.28
C ALA A 365 -11.04 17.45 5.85
N LEU A 366 -11.16 16.14 5.67
CA LEU A 366 -11.16 15.49 4.37
C LEU A 366 -12.34 15.94 3.49
N ARG A 367 -13.57 16.01 4.04
CA ARG A 367 -14.73 16.53 3.33
C ARG A 367 -14.51 17.99 2.90
N THR A 368 -14.00 18.82 3.81
CA THR A 368 -13.71 20.22 3.53
C THR A 368 -12.66 20.37 2.42
N ALA A 369 -11.61 19.54 2.45
CA ALA A 369 -10.56 19.54 1.43
C ALA A 369 -11.12 19.17 0.06
N PHE A 370 -11.92 18.12 -0.02
CA PHE A 370 -12.59 17.73 -1.27
C PHE A 370 -13.60 18.76 -1.74
N GLU A 371 -14.42 19.37 -0.85
CA GLU A 371 -15.39 20.39 -1.25
C GLU A 371 -14.68 21.62 -1.85
N LYS A 372 -13.53 22.03 -1.28
CA LYS A 372 -12.69 23.11 -1.84
C LYS A 372 -12.13 22.74 -3.23
N ASN A 373 -11.91 21.47 -3.50
CA ASN A 373 -11.30 20.94 -4.73
C ASN A 373 -12.27 20.09 -5.57
N LYS A 374 -13.59 20.20 -5.36
CA LYS A 374 -14.59 19.31 -5.96
C LYS A 374 -14.56 19.26 -7.51
N LYS A 375 -14.18 20.33 -8.16
CA LYS A 375 -14.04 20.33 -9.63
C LYS A 375 -12.86 19.48 -10.06
N LEU A 376 -11.70 19.65 -9.43
CA LEU A 376 -10.52 18.83 -9.73
C LEU A 376 -10.77 17.36 -9.42
N ALA A 377 -11.44 17.07 -8.28
CA ALA A 377 -11.82 15.71 -7.91
C ALA A 377 -12.77 15.06 -8.95
N ALA A 378 -13.76 15.79 -9.45
CA ALA A 378 -14.66 15.29 -10.50
C ALA A 378 -13.94 15.07 -11.84
N GLU A 379 -12.90 15.85 -12.14
CA GLU A 379 -12.05 15.73 -13.34
C GLU A 379 -10.94 14.67 -13.19
N HIS A 380 -10.78 14.05 -12.01
CA HIS A 380 -9.80 13.00 -11.78
C HIS A 380 -10.24 11.66 -12.40
N GLY A 381 -9.34 11.05 -13.18
CA GLY A 381 -9.63 9.83 -13.95
C GLY A 381 -9.33 8.52 -13.22
N GLY A 382 -8.66 8.59 -12.08
CA GLY A 382 -8.24 7.41 -11.30
C GLY A 382 -6.73 7.12 -11.40
N PRO A 383 -6.25 6.06 -10.72
CA PRO A 383 -4.83 5.75 -10.64
C PRO A 383 -4.32 4.96 -11.86
N ALA A 384 -3.04 5.17 -12.16
CA ALA A 384 -2.24 4.32 -13.02
C ALA A 384 -1.00 3.89 -12.20
N VAL A 385 -0.87 2.58 -11.94
CA VAL A 385 0.06 2.04 -10.97
C VAL A 385 1.10 1.17 -11.66
N LEU A 386 2.37 1.38 -11.32
CA LEU A 386 3.45 0.46 -11.62
C LEU A 386 3.92 -0.14 -10.29
N GLU A 387 3.64 -1.42 -10.10
CA GLU A 387 4.12 -2.19 -8.96
C GLU A 387 5.49 -2.80 -9.24
N VAL A 388 6.22 -3.10 -8.18
CA VAL A 388 7.51 -3.79 -8.27
C VAL A 388 7.51 -5.02 -7.38
N PHE A 389 8.29 -6.04 -7.79
CA PHE A 389 8.40 -7.31 -7.08
C PHE A 389 9.80 -7.90 -7.19
N GLY A 390 10.08 -8.91 -6.37
CA GLY A 390 11.34 -9.66 -6.42
C GLY A 390 12.17 -9.55 -5.15
N GLU A 391 11.76 -8.74 -4.18
CA GLU A 391 12.37 -8.75 -2.86
C GLU A 391 12.10 -10.09 -2.15
N GLU A 392 13.00 -10.48 -1.25
CA GLU A 392 12.78 -11.65 -0.41
C GLU A 392 11.54 -11.42 0.48
N PRO A 393 10.68 -12.44 0.63
CA PRO A 393 9.50 -12.32 1.47
C PRO A 393 9.89 -11.98 2.91
N PHE A 394 9.34 -10.88 3.40
CA PHE A 394 9.63 -10.38 4.73
C PHE A 394 8.87 -11.17 5.81
N ALA A 395 9.59 -11.61 6.85
CA ALA A 395 9.02 -12.21 8.03
C ALA A 395 9.23 -11.23 9.22
N PRO A 396 8.19 -10.48 9.63
CA PRO A 396 8.32 -9.47 10.66
C PRO A 396 8.57 -10.09 12.03
N GLU A 397 9.42 -9.44 12.84
CA GLU A 397 9.48 -9.65 14.28
C GLU A 397 8.44 -8.76 14.97
N SER A 398 7.59 -9.35 15.81
CA SER A 398 6.60 -8.58 16.58
C SER A 398 7.24 -8.08 17.87
N HIS A 399 7.38 -6.76 17.98
CA HIS A 399 7.97 -6.11 19.15
C HIS A 399 6.88 -5.55 20.07
N GLU A 400 6.77 -6.07 21.29
CA GLU A 400 5.86 -5.52 22.31
C GLU A 400 6.17 -4.07 22.69
N GLU A 401 7.41 -3.65 22.45
CA GLU A 401 7.91 -2.30 22.66
C GLU A 401 7.35 -1.29 21.67
N ALA A 402 6.95 -1.72 20.48
CA ALA A 402 6.30 -0.86 19.48
C ALA A 402 4.95 -0.33 19.98
N ILE A 403 4.46 0.74 19.34
CA ILE A 403 3.13 1.28 19.60
C ILE A 403 2.12 0.40 18.86
N HIS A 404 1.08 -0.06 19.58
CA HIS A 404 0.01 -0.87 19.03
C HIS A 404 -1.36 -0.26 19.27
N PHE A 405 -2.28 -0.48 18.36
CA PHE A 405 -3.68 -0.16 18.57
C PHE A 405 -4.29 -1.05 19.66
N SER A 406 -5.04 -0.45 20.56
CA SER A 406 -5.99 -1.19 21.37
C SER A 406 -7.17 -1.70 20.52
N ASP A 407 -7.91 -2.71 21.00
CA ASP A 407 -9.08 -3.24 20.28
C ASP A 407 -10.09 -2.15 19.89
N LYS A 408 -10.30 -1.15 20.76
CA LYS A 408 -11.17 0.00 20.46
C LYS A 408 -10.62 0.87 19.34
N GLN A 409 -9.30 1.07 19.31
CA GLN A 409 -8.65 1.84 18.25
C GLN A 409 -8.64 1.07 16.94
N GLN A 410 -8.49 -0.26 16.96
CA GLN A 410 -8.63 -1.09 15.77
C GLN A 410 -10.02 -0.96 15.14
N GLN A 411 -11.08 -1.09 15.94
CA GLN A 411 -12.46 -0.87 15.46
C GLN A 411 -12.65 0.53 14.89
N LEU A 412 -12.09 1.54 15.57
CA LEU A 412 -12.13 2.92 15.10
C LEU A 412 -11.33 3.13 13.82
N ASN A 413 -10.22 2.40 13.64
CA ASN A 413 -9.40 2.44 12.44
C ASN A 413 -10.15 1.87 11.22
N VAL A 414 -10.83 0.73 11.39
CA VAL A 414 -11.73 0.16 10.38
C VAL A 414 -12.82 1.15 10.01
N TYR A 415 -13.49 1.76 11.01
CA TYR A 415 -14.48 2.81 10.76
C TYR A 415 -13.90 4.01 10.00
N ASN A 416 -12.73 4.50 10.39
CA ASN A 416 -12.07 5.62 9.72
C ASN A 416 -11.72 5.29 8.25
N ALA A 417 -11.22 4.08 7.98
CA ALA A 417 -10.90 3.64 6.62
C ALA A 417 -12.16 3.61 5.73
N SER A 418 -13.24 2.96 6.22
CA SER A 418 -14.51 2.89 5.52
C SER A 418 -15.09 4.28 5.23
N MET A 419 -15.16 5.15 6.24
CA MET A 419 -15.73 6.50 6.08
C MET A 419 -14.87 7.39 5.17
N SER A 420 -13.54 7.26 5.21
CA SER A 420 -12.63 7.99 4.31
C SER A 420 -12.84 7.55 2.85
N GLY A 421 -13.01 6.25 2.61
CA GLY A 421 -13.37 5.70 1.29
C GLY A 421 -14.69 6.27 0.77
N GLN A 422 -15.73 6.32 1.60
CA GLN A 422 -17.03 6.89 1.24
C GLN A 422 -16.94 8.39 0.91
N VAL A 423 -16.18 9.16 1.71
CA VAL A 423 -15.93 10.58 1.41
C VAL A 423 -15.23 10.71 0.06
N THR A 424 -14.18 9.95 -0.19
CA THR A 424 -13.46 9.99 -1.47
C THR A 424 -14.39 9.65 -2.64
N ASN A 425 -15.18 8.60 -2.54
CA ASN A 425 -16.12 8.17 -3.61
C ASN A 425 -17.26 9.18 -3.85
N THR A 426 -17.59 10.03 -2.87
CA THR A 426 -18.56 11.11 -3.08
C THR A 426 -18.08 12.13 -4.12
N TYR A 427 -16.77 12.38 -4.18
CA TYR A 427 -16.16 13.40 -5.04
C TYR A 427 -15.45 12.81 -6.27
N ILE A 428 -14.83 11.64 -6.11
CA ILE A 428 -14.18 10.86 -7.18
C ILE A 428 -14.99 9.58 -7.34
N LYS A 429 -16.06 9.65 -8.12
CA LYS A 429 -17.04 8.58 -8.25
C LYS A 429 -16.45 7.34 -8.91
N GLY A 430 -16.69 6.16 -8.32
CA GLY A 430 -16.22 4.88 -8.84
C GLY A 430 -16.69 4.59 -10.26
N GLU A 431 -17.96 4.89 -10.55
CA GLU A 431 -18.60 4.72 -11.86
C GLU A 431 -18.06 5.67 -12.95
N GLU A 432 -17.26 6.67 -12.59
CA GLU A 432 -16.69 7.64 -13.55
C GLU A 432 -15.18 7.53 -13.72
N ARG A 433 -14.51 6.67 -12.96
CA ARG A 433 -13.05 6.49 -13.00
C ARG A 433 -12.67 5.11 -13.51
N SER A 434 -11.45 4.98 -13.98
CA SER A 434 -10.80 3.70 -14.26
C SER A 434 -9.47 3.62 -13.52
N PHE A 435 -8.75 2.53 -13.70
CA PHE A 435 -7.39 2.37 -13.22
C PHE A 435 -6.61 1.45 -14.17
N THR A 436 -5.31 1.42 -14.03
CA THR A 436 -4.47 0.37 -14.60
C THR A 436 -3.37 0.03 -13.61
N ILE A 437 -3.00 -1.23 -13.57
CA ILE A 437 -1.87 -1.71 -12.78
C ILE A 437 -1.00 -2.59 -13.67
N ILE A 438 0.32 -2.37 -13.63
CA ILE A 438 1.32 -3.20 -14.29
C ILE A 438 2.45 -3.49 -13.30
N ALA A 439 3.10 -4.65 -13.40
CA ALA A 439 4.19 -4.98 -12.51
C ALA A 439 5.48 -5.34 -13.26
N TYR A 440 6.62 -5.01 -12.64
CA TYR A 440 7.96 -5.33 -13.14
C TYR A 440 8.89 -5.78 -12.00
N PRO A 441 9.85 -6.68 -12.27
CA PRO A 441 10.77 -7.14 -11.24
C PRO A 441 11.82 -6.09 -10.88
N LEU A 442 12.30 -6.19 -9.63
CA LEU A 442 13.44 -5.46 -9.11
C LEU A 442 14.74 -6.30 -9.27
N PRO A 443 15.92 -5.68 -9.27
CA PRO A 443 17.20 -6.38 -9.21
C PRO A 443 17.35 -7.36 -8.03
N ALA A 444 16.68 -7.09 -6.91
CA ALA A 444 16.61 -7.99 -5.74
C ALA A 444 16.07 -9.39 -6.06
N ILE A 445 15.41 -9.58 -7.21
CA ILE A 445 14.92 -10.91 -7.64
C ILE A 445 16.06 -11.91 -7.87
N GLY A 446 17.29 -11.41 -8.09
CA GLY A 446 18.50 -12.19 -8.17
C GLY A 446 19.25 -12.09 -9.50
N GLU A 447 20.23 -12.99 -9.68
CA GLU A 447 21.18 -12.96 -10.82
C GLU A 447 20.50 -12.99 -12.21
N LYS A 448 19.31 -13.59 -12.30
CA LYS A 448 18.53 -13.69 -13.56
C LYS A 448 17.60 -12.48 -13.79
N PHE A 449 17.81 -11.38 -13.08
CA PHE A 449 16.95 -10.19 -13.16
C PHE A 449 16.62 -9.78 -14.60
N GLN A 450 17.63 -9.67 -15.47
CA GLN A 450 17.43 -9.21 -16.86
C GLN A 450 16.56 -10.19 -17.68
N GLU A 451 16.75 -11.50 -17.47
CA GLU A 451 15.95 -12.53 -18.14
C GLU A 451 14.51 -12.47 -17.66
N ILE A 452 14.30 -12.42 -16.33
CA ILE A 452 12.98 -12.35 -15.71
C ILE A 452 12.27 -11.05 -16.12
N PHE A 453 12.98 -9.92 -16.19
CA PHE A 453 12.41 -8.67 -16.68
C PHE A 453 11.92 -8.80 -18.13
N GLY A 454 12.74 -9.41 -19.01
CA GLY A 454 12.35 -9.69 -20.39
C GLY A 454 11.14 -10.61 -20.51
N GLU A 455 11.04 -11.66 -19.70
CA GLU A 455 9.87 -12.55 -19.64
C GLU A 455 8.63 -11.80 -19.11
N THR A 456 8.81 -10.93 -18.08
CA THR A 456 7.72 -10.10 -17.56
C THR A 456 7.18 -9.14 -18.63
N VAL A 457 8.05 -8.51 -19.42
CA VAL A 457 7.61 -7.68 -20.56
C VAL A 457 6.76 -8.50 -21.55
N LYS A 458 7.16 -9.74 -21.86
CA LYS A 458 6.37 -10.62 -22.74
C LYS A 458 5.01 -10.96 -22.15
N ILE A 459 4.97 -11.30 -20.86
CA ILE A 459 3.70 -11.60 -20.16
C ILE A 459 2.78 -10.38 -20.18
N ASN A 460 3.30 -9.19 -19.91
CA ASN A 460 2.54 -7.95 -19.92
C ASN A 460 2.00 -7.57 -21.32
N THR A 461 2.60 -8.09 -22.39
CA THR A 461 2.24 -7.80 -23.78
C THR A 461 1.58 -8.99 -24.51
N LEU A 462 1.10 -10.01 -23.78
CA LEU A 462 0.39 -11.15 -24.38
C LEU A 462 -0.83 -10.70 -25.22
N ASP A 463 -1.11 -11.48 -26.29
CA ASP A 463 -2.27 -11.22 -27.14
C ASP A 463 -3.58 -11.43 -26.37
N TYR A 464 -4.12 -10.35 -25.84
CA TYR A 464 -5.36 -10.34 -25.08
C TYR A 464 -6.56 -10.91 -25.86
N LYS A 465 -6.59 -10.80 -27.21
CA LYS A 465 -7.68 -11.34 -28.03
C LYS A 465 -7.70 -12.87 -28.03
N THR A 466 -6.53 -13.47 -27.96
CA THR A 466 -6.44 -14.93 -27.86
C THR A 466 -6.92 -15.40 -26.47
N TYR A 467 -6.51 -14.71 -25.40
CA TYR A 467 -7.01 -14.99 -24.06
C TYR A 467 -8.52 -14.76 -23.95
N GLN A 468 -9.02 -13.63 -24.44
CA GLN A 468 -10.45 -13.31 -24.48
C GLN A 468 -11.28 -14.43 -25.11
N ARG A 469 -10.80 -15.01 -26.23
CA ARG A 469 -11.48 -16.11 -26.91
C ARG A 469 -11.50 -17.40 -26.06
N MET A 470 -10.38 -17.74 -25.42
CA MET A 470 -10.29 -18.94 -24.56
C MET A 470 -11.12 -18.77 -23.28
N GLN A 471 -11.03 -17.61 -22.64
CA GLN A 471 -11.81 -17.26 -21.46
C GLN A 471 -13.32 -17.30 -21.74
N GLN A 472 -13.74 -16.85 -22.94
CA GLN A 472 -15.14 -16.96 -23.33
C GLN A 472 -15.62 -18.41 -23.38
N LYS A 473 -14.75 -19.38 -23.78
CA LYS A 473 -15.10 -20.80 -23.74
C LYS A 473 -15.30 -21.33 -22.32
N LEU A 474 -14.50 -20.85 -21.37
CA LEU A 474 -14.68 -21.17 -19.96
C LEU A 474 -16.02 -20.61 -19.45
N ILE A 475 -16.31 -19.34 -19.76
CA ILE A 475 -17.58 -18.69 -19.41
C ILE A 475 -18.77 -19.45 -20.00
N ASP A 476 -18.74 -19.77 -21.31
CA ASP A 476 -19.79 -20.52 -22.00
C ASP A 476 -20.06 -21.89 -21.32
N ALA A 477 -19.02 -22.51 -20.74
CA ALA A 477 -19.13 -23.79 -20.05
C ALA A 477 -19.66 -23.68 -18.60
N MET A 478 -19.49 -22.51 -17.96
CA MET A 478 -19.90 -22.26 -16.57
C MET A 478 -21.19 -21.46 -16.47
N ASP A 479 -21.56 -20.66 -17.48
CA ASP A 479 -22.80 -19.91 -17.51
C ASP A 479 -24.01 -20.86 -17.38
N GLY A 480 -24.89 -20.57 -16.41
CA GLY A 480 -26.02 -21.43 -16.11
C GLY A 480 -25.74 -22.50 -15.05
N ALA A 481 -24.52 -22.61 -14.55
CA ALA A 481 -24.22 -23.42 -13.36
C ALA A 481 -24.93 -22.82 -12.13
N VAL A 482 -25.38 -23.71 -11.24
CA VAL A 482 -25.91 -23.29 -9.92
C VAL A 482 -24.79 -23.19 -8.89
N ARG A 483 -23.68 -23.92 -9.11
CA ARG A 483 -22.47 -23.84 -8.31
C ARG A 483 -21.26 -24.37 -9.08
N VAL A 484 -20.09 -24.00 -8.63
CA VAL A 484 -18.82 -24.56 -9.07
C VAL A 484 -18.16 -25.26 -7.88
N GLU A 485 -17.68 -26.49 -8.10
CA GLU A 485 -16.99 -27.30 -7.10
C GLU A 485 -15.51 -27.33 -7.41
N ILE A 486 -14.66 -27.06 -6.41
CA ILE A 486 -13.22 -26.96 -6.49
C ILE A 486 -12.60 -27.94 -5.51
N CYS A 487 -11.70 -28.81 -6.00
CA CYS A 487 -10.99 -29.78 -5.18
C CYS A 487 -9.47 -29.65 -5.38
N GLY A 488 -8.73 -29.71 -4.27
CA GLY A 488 -7.27 -29.77 -4.26
C GLY A 488 -6.74 -31.18 -4.56
N LYS A 489 -5.48 -31.28 -5.00
CA LYS A 489 -4.74 -32.55 -5.11
C LYS A 489 -4.36 -33.11 -3.74
N GLU A 490 -3.84 -34.34 -3.73
CA GLU A 490 -3.28 -34.92 -2.51
C GLU A 490 -2.27 -33.99 -1.84
N GLY A 491 -2.53 -33.68 -0.57
CA GLY A 491 -1.77 -32.69 0.21
C GLY A 491 -2.42 -31.30 0.27
N ASN A 492 -3.35 -30.96 -0.63
CA ASN A 492 -4.14 -29.74 -0.56
C ASN A 492 -5.58 -30.08 -0.12
N GLU A 493 -6.03 -29.52 0.99
CA GLU A 493 -7.32 -29.85 1.63
C GLU A 493 -8.51 -29.04 1.06
N THR A 494 -8.32 -28.36 -0.08
CA THR A 494 -9.43 -27.62 -0.68
C THR A 494 -10.56 -28.56 -1.09
N ASP A 495 -11.74 -28.28 -0.56
CA ASP A 495 -13.02 -28.87 -0.95
C ASP A 495 -14.08 -27.76 -0.77
N LEU A 496 -14.31 -27.01 -1.84
CA LEU A 496 -15.09 -25.78 -1.82
C LEU A 496 -16.17 -25.79 -2.88
N SER A 497 -17.37 -25.42 -2.49
CA SER A 497 -18.54 -25.24 -3.37
C SER A 497 -18.94 -23.78 -3.38
N VAL A 498 -18.82 -23.13 -4.53
CA VAL A 498 -19.15 -21.71 -4.75
C VAL A 498 -20.48 -21.61 -5.50
N SER A 499 -21.47 -20.96 -4.90
CA SER A 499 -22.78 -20.72 -5.51
C SER A 499 -22.71 -19.61 -6.55
N ILE A 500 -23.31 -19.85 -7.71
CA ILE A 500 -23.27 -18.94 -8.86
C ILE A 500 -24.65 -18.27 -9.04
N ARG A 501 -24.62 -17.02 -9.46
CA ARG A 501 -25.83 -16.24 -9.72
C ARG A 501 -26.64 -16.83 -10.88
N HIS A 502 -27.94 -16.97 -10.66
CA HIS A 502 -28.86 -17.46 -11.69
C HIS A 502 -29.02 -16.44 -12.82
N LEU A 503 -29.05 -16.92 -14.07
CA LEU A 503 -29.31 -16.12 -15.26
C LEU A 503 -30.80 -16.20 -15.64
N ASP A 504 -31.48 -15.05 -15.64
CA ASP A 504 -32.88 -14.98 -16.08
C ASP A 504 -33.00 -15.05 -17.62
N ASP A 505 -32.03 -14.45 -18.33
CA ASP A 505 -31.92 -14.49 -19.80
C ASP A 505 -30.49 -14.83 -20.23
N PRO A 506 -30.14 -16.12 -20.36
CA PRO A 506 -28.77 -16.54 -20.74
C PRO A 506 -28.27 -16.04 -22.09
N GLN A 507 -29.17 -15.49 -22.94
CA GLN A 507 -28.78 -14.88 -24.23
C GLN A 507 -28.28 -13.45 -24.06
N LYS A 508 -28.63 -12.77 -22.96
CA LYS A 508 -28.28 -11.36 -22.71
C LYS A 508 -27.45 -11.16 -21.44
N GLN A 509 -27.37 -12.19 -20.61
CA GLN A 509 -26.73 -12.12 -19.30
C GLN A 509 -25.62 -13.17 -19.20
N THR A 510 -24.66 -12.86 -18.37
CA THR A 510 -23.58 -13.77 -17.95
C THR A 510 -23.32 -13.60 -16.45
N ALA A 511 -22.90 -14.67 -15.78
CA ALA A 511 -22.46 -14.63 -14.39
C ALA A 511 -20.97 -14.35 -14.21
N PHE A 512 -20.19 -14.37 -15.29
CA PHE A 512 -18.74 -14.22 -15.23
C PHE A 512 -18.25 -13.07 -16.11
N GLU A 513 -17.23 -12.36 -15.64
CA GLU A 513 -16.48 -11.39 -16.43
C GLU A 513 -15.36 -12.07 -17.21
N ASN A 514 -15.23 -11.69 -18.48
CA ASN A 514 -14.11 -12.05 -19.34
C ASN A 514 -13.04 -10.95 -19.18
N CYS A 515 -12.23 -11.02 -18.12
CA CYS A 515 -11.23 -10.02 -17.79
C CYS A 515 -9.99 -10.18 -18.68
N VAL A 516 -9.72 -9.17 -19.46
CA VAL A 516 -8.51 -9.05 -20.28
C VAL A 516 -7.70 -7.85 -19.81
N ALA A 517 -6.52 -7.62 -20.39
CA ALA A 517 -5.59 -6.57 -19.97
C ALA A 517 -6.10 -5.14 -20.26
N ASP A 518 -7.24 -4.78 -19.70
CA ASP A 518 -7.87 -3.47 -19.76
C ASP A 518 -7.64 -2.63 -18.50
N VAL A 519 -7.48 -3.25 -17.34
CA VAL A 519 -7.17 -2.60 -16.04
C VAL A 519 -6.00 -3.25 -15.34
N ASN A 520 -5.96 -4.60 -15.25
CA ASN A 520 -4.90 -5.40 -14.63
C ASN A 520 -3.99 -6.02 -15.68
N ILE A 521 -2.72 -5.69 -15.70
CA ILE A 521 -1.70 -6.23 -16.60
C ILE A 521 -0.72 -7.08 -15.78
N PRO A 522 -0.55 -8.37 -16.10
CA PRO A 522 -0.90 -9.10 -17.34
C PRO A 522 -2.35 -9.55 -17.41
N VAL A 523 -2.75 -9.90 -18.65
CA VAL A 523 -4.05 -10.49 -18.96
C VAL A 523 -4.21 -11.84 -18.29
N GLY A 524 -5.45 -12.16 -17.92
CA GLY A 524 -5.88 -13.52 -17.92
C GLY A 524 -6.63 -14.01 -16.70
N GLU A 525 -7.95 -13.73 -16.65
CA GLU A 525 -8.85 -14.37 -15.70
C GLU A 525 -10.30 -14.34 -16.15
N VAL A 526 -11.06 -15.23 -15.55
CA VAL A 526 -12.53 -15.28 -15.60
C VAL A 526 -13.02 -15.23 -14.17
N PHE A 527 -13.80 -14.22 -13.78
CA PHE A 527 -14.22 -14.04 -12.40
C PHE A 527 -15.71 -13.77 -12.22
N THR A 528 -16.20 -13.93 -11.01
CA THR A 528 -17.58 -13.67 -10.59
C THR A 528 -17.64 -13.22 -9.13
N SER A 529 -18.62 -12.38 -8.79
CA SER A 529 -19.00 -12.19 -7.39
C SER A 529 -19.95 -13.32 -6.96
N PRO A 530 -19.53 -14.18 -6.02
CA PRO A 530 -20.32 -15.35 -5.64
C PRO A 530 -21.65 -14.96 -4.97
N VAL A 531 -22.67 -15.83 -5.09
CA VAL A 531 -23.80 -15.84 -4.16
C VAL A 531 -23.29 -16.43 -2.84
N LEU A 532 -23.42 -15.70 -1.74
CA LEU A 532 -22.89 -16.16 -0.45
C LEU A 532 -23.68 -17.34 0.10
N ALA A 533 -25.00 -17.27 0.03
CA ALA A 533 -25.87 -18.37 0.46
C ALA A 533 -25.54 -19.66 -0.31
N GLY A 534 -25.17 -20.71 0.42
CA GLY A 534 -24.78 -22.02 -0.15
C GLY A 534 -23.34 -22.11 -0.61
N THR A 535 -22.54 -21.05 -0.51
CA THR A 535 -21.08 -21.11 -0.71
C THR A 535 -20.43 -21.62 0.57
N ASN A 536 -19.93 -22.88 0.51
CA ASN A 536 -19.44 -23.57 1.69
C ASN A 536 -18.23 -24.43 1.37
N GLY A 537 -17.38 -24.66 2.35
CA GLY A 537 -16.27 -25.59 2.26
C GLY A 537 -14.97 -25.01 2.76
N THR A 538 -13.87 -25.67 2.42
CA THR A 538 -12.53 -25.34 2.86
C THR A 538 -11.70 -24.86 1.66
N LEU A 539 -11.04 -23.75 1.82
CA LEU A 539 -9.94 -23.26 1.00
C LEU A 539 -8.63 -23.53 1.73
N HIS A 540 -7.69 -24.19 1.07
CA HIS A 540 -6.36 -24.47 1.61
C HIS A 540 -5.29 -24.19 0.55
N VAL A 541 -4.19 -23.57 0.98
CA VAL A 541 -2.99 -23.37 0.15
C VAL A 541 -1.77 -23.70 1.00
N SER A 542 -0.85 -24.52 0.47
CA SER A 542 0.34 -24.94 1.22
C SER A 542 1.28 -23.78 1.51
N GLU A 543 1.44 -22.88 0.56
CA GLU A 543 2.23 -21.67 0.69
C GLU A 543 1.65 -20.56 -0.18
N VAL A 544 1.44 -19.37 0.39
CA VAL A 544 0.97 -18.19 -0.32
C VAL A 544 1.58 -16.92 0.27
N TYR A 545 1.77 -15.91 -0.59
CA TYR A 545 2.29 -14.59 -0.22
C TYR A 545 1.21 -13.55 -0.42
N LEU A 546 0.81 -12.90 0.66
CA LEU A 546 -0.24 -11.89 0.67
C LEU A 546 0.31 -10.60 1.27
N ASN A 547 0.29 -9.52 0.50
CA ASN A 547 0.80 -8.21 0.94
C ASN A 547 2.26 -8.26 1.44
N GLY A 548 3.12 -9.04 0.79
CA GLY A 548 4.52 -9.21 1.16
C GLY A 548 4.78 -10.15 2.35
N LEU A 549 3.73 -10.73 2.95
CA LEU A 549 3.82 -11.64 4.09
C LEU A 549 3.60 -13.10 3.64
N LYS A 550 4.43 -13.99 4.16
CA LYS A 550 4.36 -15.43 3.87
C LYS A 550 3.35 -16.13 4.78
N TYR A 551 2.49 -16.95 4.20
CA TYR A 551 1.59 -17.85 4.90
C TYR A 551 1.89 -19.29 4.54
N LYS A 552 2.00 -20.17 5.57
CA LYS A 552 2.20 -21.60 5.41
C LYS A 552 0.92 -22.33 5.82
N ASN A 553 0.46 -23.26 4.96
CA ASN A 553 -0.77 -24.02 5.18
C ASN A 553 -1.94 -23.10 5.56
N LEU A 554 -2.13 -22.01 4.79
CA LEU A 554 -3.26 -21.12 5.01
C LEU A 554 -4.55 -21.87 4.72
N LYS A 555 -5.42 -21.94 5.73
CA LYS A 555 -6.71 -22.64 5.67
C LYS A 555 -7.82 -21.71 6.10
N MET A 556 -8.87 -21.64 5.30
CA MET A 556 -10.10 -20.89 5.61
C MET A 556 -11.31 -21.77 5.39
N VAL A 557 -12.24 -21.77 6.32
CA VAL A 557 -13.52 -22.49 6.22
C VAL A 557 -14.60 -21.46 5.99
N PHE A 558 -15.38 -21.67 4.92
CA PHE A 558 -16.51 -20.80 4.57
C PHE A 558 -17.83 -21.50 4.90
N LYS A 559 -18.77 -20.68 5.43
CA LYS A 559 -20.15 -21.06 5.64
C LYS A 559 -21.07 -19.93 5.16
N ASP A 560 -21.93 -20.28 4.20
CA ASP A 560 -22.73 -19.30 3.49
C ASP A 560 -21.92 -18.08 3.06
N GLY A 561 -20.76 -18.36 2.45
CA GLY A 561 -19.83 -17.39 1.90
C GLY A 561 -19.08 -16.51 2.88
N MET A 562 -19.32 -16.65 4.18
CA MET A 562 -18.59 -15.93 5.23
C MET A 562 -17.48 -16.81 5.81
N ILE A 563 -16.36 -16.24 6.19
CA ILE A 563 -15.31 -16.96 6.90
C ILE A 563 -15.82 -17.35 8.28
N GLU A 564 -15.92 -18.68 8.55
CA GLU A 564 -16.32 -19.25 9.85
C GLU A 564 -15.11 -19.51 10.74
N SER A 565 -14.01 -19.98 10.15
CA SER A 565 -12.75 -20.21 10.85
C SER A 565 -11.56 -20.14 9.91
N TYR A 566 -10.39 -19.87 10.48
CA TYR A 566 -9.14 -19.78 9.75
C TYR A 566 -7.96 -20.20 10.62
N ASP A 567 -6.89 -20.68 10.00
CA ASP A 567 -5.62 -21.05 10.65
C ASP A 567 -4.48 -21.07 9.63
N CYS A 568 -3.24 -21.07 10.12
CA CYS A 568 -2.03 -21.29 9.33
C CYS A 568 -0.99 -22.00 10.21
N SER A 569 0.20 -22.24 9.68
CA SER A 569 1.30 -22.89 10.42
C SER A 569 2.58 -22.05 10.44
N ASN A 570 2.44 -20.74 10.57
CA ASN A 570 3.55 -19.81 10.66
C ASN A 570 4.21 -19.79 12.04
N PHE A 571 3.40 -19.96 13.10
CA PHE A 571 3.81 -19.86 14.50
C PHE A 571 3.48 -21.15 15.27
N GLU A 572 4.00 -21.27 16.50
CA GLU A 572 3.82 -22.48 17.31
C GLU A 572 2.40 -22.61 17.89
N THR A 573 1.70 -21.50 18.13
CA THR A 573 0.37 -21.50 18.73
C THR A 573 -0.71 -21.14 17.72
N THR A 574 -1.90 -21.73 17.89
CA THR A 574 -3.08 -21.41 17.08
C THR A 574 -3.51 -19.95 17.24
N GLU A 575 -3.37 -19.40 18.45
CA GLU A 575 -3.72 -18.01 18.75
C GLU A 575 -2.86 -17.03 17.97
N GLU A 576 -1.55 -17.27 17.87
CA GLU A 576 -0.63 -16.44 17.08
C GLU A 576 -0.93 -16.55 15.59
N ASN A 577 -1.17 -17.76 15.08
CA ASN A 577 -1.54 -18.00 13.69
C ASN A 577 -2.85 -17.28 13.31
N GLN A 578 -3.87 -17.40 14.15
CA GLN A 578 -5.15 -16.72 13.93
C GLN A 578 -5.03 -15.20 14.01
N LYS A 579 -4.24 -14.70 14.97
CA LYS A 579 -3.96 -13.27 15.08
C LYS A 579 -3.26 -12.75 13.83
N TYR A 580 -2.27 -13.47 13.32
CA TYR A 580 -1.54 -13.11 12.12
C TYR A 580 -2.46 -12.99 10.88
N ILE A 581 -3.36 -13.96 10.70
CA ILE A 581 -4.37 -13.90 9.64
C ILE A 581 -5.36 -12.75 9.87
N LYS A 582 -5.86 -12.59 11.10
CA LYS A 582 -6.81 -11.53 11.43
C LYS A 582 -6.24 -10.14 11.15
N ASP A 583 -5.00 -9.91 11.54
CA ASP A 583 -4.36 -8.60 11.42
C ASP A 583 -4.04 -8.23 9.96
N ASN A 584 -3.65 -9.22 9.13
CA ASN A 584 -3.04 -8.93 7.83
C ASN A 584 -3.88 -9.41 6.62
N VAL A 585 -4.80 -10.38 6.80
CA VAL A 585 -5.71 -10.84 5.73
C VAL A 585 -7.11 -10.32 5.95
N LEU A 586 -7.63 -10.46 7.18
CA LEU A 586 -8.95 -9.94 7.53
C LEU A 586 -8.95 -8.45 7.87
N MET A 587 -7.79 -7.78 7.84
CA MET A 587 -7.65 -6.35 8.14
C MET A 587 -8.40 -5.95 9.43
N HIS A 588 -8.23 -6.78 10.48
CA HIS A 588 -8.85 -6.66 11.80
C HIS A 588 -10.38 -6.83 11.86
N HIS A 589 -11.03 -7.18 10.75
CA HIS A 589 -12.45 -7.57 10.78
C HIS A 589 -12.64 -8.92 11.48
N ASP A 590 -13.80 -9.14 12.09
CA ASP A 590 -14.09 -10.42 12.75
C ASP A 590 -14.34 -11.54 11.74
N THR A 591 -14.92 -11.20 10.59
CA THR A 591 -15.14 -12.08 9.44
C THR A 591 -15.21 -11.26 8.16
N LEU A 592 -14.98 -11.89 7.03
CA LEU A 592 -15.14 -11.29 5.71
C LEU A 592 -15.97 -12.20 4.81
N PRO A 593 -16.76 -11.65 3.86
CA PRO A 593 -17.39 -12.42 2.82
C PRO A 593 -16.38 -12.87 1.76
N MET A 594 -16.73 -13.90 1.00
CA MET A 594 -16.09 -14.19 -0.27
C MET A 594 -16.55 -13.13 -1.29
N GLY A 595 -15.63 -12.23 -1.67
CA GLY A 595 -15.90 -11.15 -2.61
C GLY A 595 -15.78 -11.61 -4.07
N GLU A 596 -14.92 -12.60 -4.32
CA GLU A 596 -14.63 -13.10 -5.65
C GLU A 596 -14.36 -14.60 -5.67
N PHE A 597 -14.74 -15.23 -6.77
CA PHE A 597 -14.20 -16.48 -7.28
C PHE A 597 -13.73 -16.28 -8.72
N ALA A 598 -12.49 -16.63 -8.99
CA ALA A 598 -11.89 -16.49 -10.30
C ALA A 598 -11.09 -17.71 -10.75
N ILE A 599 -10.85 -17.81 -12.04
CA ILE A 599 -9.93 -18.77 -12.66
C ILE A 599 -8.89 -17.98 -13.43
N GLY A 600 -7.68 -17.85 -12.85
CA GLY A 600 -6.53 -17.30 -13.54
C GLY A 600 -6.17 -18.15 -14.74
N THR A 601 -5.93 -17.53 -15.88
CA THR A 601 -5.66 -18.23 -17.15
C THR A 601 -4.26 -17.94 -17.69
N ASN A 602 -3.46 -17.13 -17.00
CA ASN A 602 -2.10 -16.81 -17.43
C ASN A 602 -1.10 -17.91 -17.03
N THR A 603 -1.23 -19.06 -17.67
CA THR A 603 -0.34 -20.19 -17.46
C THR A 603 1.10 -19.90 -17.90
N THR A 604 1.33 -18.88 -18.75
CA THR A 604 2.67 -18.40 -19.09
C THR A 604 3.34 -17.74 -17.92
N ALA A 605 2.59 -16.92 -17.15
CA ALA A 605 3.09 -16.33 -15.91
C ALA A 605 3.38 -17.40 -14.85
N TYR A 606 2.49 -18.39 -14.71
CA TYR A 606 2.72 -19.54 -13.85
C TYR A 606 4.01 -20.28 -14.21
N ARG A 607 4.22 -20.59 -15.51
CA ARG A 607 5.45 -21.21 -15.99
C ARG A 607 6.69 -20.38 -15.63
N MET A 608 6.66 -19.08 -15.87
CA MET A 608 7.77 -18.18 -15.51
C MET A 608 8.07 -18.29 -14.01
N GLY A 609 7.04 -18.23 -13.16
CA GLY A 609 7.19 -18.33 -11.70
C GLY A 609 7.87 -19.64 -11.27
N MET A 610 7.50 -20.75 -11.91
CA MET A 610 8.07 -22.08 -11.62
C MET A 610 9.48 -22.24 -12.20
N GLU A 611 9.73 -21.84 -13.46
CA GLU A 611 11.00 -22.01 -14.15
C GLU A 611 12.13 -21.21 -13.49
N TYR A 612 11.81 -20.00 -13.00
CA TYR A 612 12.76 -19.13 -12.30
C TYR A 612 12.74 -19.28 -10.78
N GLU A 613 11.88 -20.17 -10.25
CA GLU A 613 11.72 -20.39 -8.80
C GLU A 613 11.37 -19.09 -8.03
N ILE A 614 10.44 -18.28 -8.58
CA ILE A 614 10.06 -16.96 -8.06
C ILE A 614 8.55 -16.84 -7.72
N MET A 615 7.84 -17.97 -7.59
CA MET A 615 6.40 -17.94 -7.24
C MET A 615 6.13 -17.17 -5.94
N ASP A 616 7.07 -17.25 -5.00
CA ASP A 616 7.03 -16.56 -3.71
C ASP A 616 7.32 -15.07 -3.79
N LYS A 617 7.87 -14.60 -4.91
CA LYS A 617 8.25 -13.21 -5.15
C LYS A 617 7.29 -12.48 -6.09
N LEU A 618 6.33 -13.20 -6.69
CA LEU A 618 5.35 -12.60 -7.59
C LEU A 618 4.39 -11.70 -6.81
N PRO A 619 4.04 -10.50 -7.34
CA PRO A 619 3.00 -9.68 -6.74
C PRO A 619 1.63 -10.36 -6.92
N ILE A 620 0.66 -10.03 -6.06
CA ILE A 620 -0.71 -10.57 -6.13
C ILE A 620 -1.24 -10.43 -7.56
N LEU A 621 -1.06 -9.27 -8.18
CA LEU A 621 -1.45 -8.97 -9.56
C LEU A 621 -1.06 -10.03 -10.60
N ILE A 622 0.10 -10.67 -10.46
CA ILE A 622 0.55 -11.75 -11.35
C ILE A 622 0.17 -13.11 -10.77
N ALA A 623 0.32 -13.29 -9.46
CA ALA A 623 0.07 -14.56 -8.77
C ALA A 623 -1.40 -15.01 -8.92
N GLU A 624 -2.36 -14.09 -8.83
CA GLU A 624 -3.79 -14.36 -9.02
C GLU A 624 -4.09 -14.94 -10.41
N LYS A 625 -3.35 -14.53 -11.44
CA LYS A 625 -3.51 -15.06 -12.80
C LYS A 625 -2.91 -16.48 -12.99
N CYS A 626 -2.15 -16.97 -11.99
CA CYS A 626 -1.43 -18.24 -12.04
C CYS A 626 -2.24 -19.45 -11.53
N GLY A 627 -3.53 -19.28 -11.24
CA GLY A 627 -4.40 -20.35 -10.76
C GLY A 627 -5.80 -19.86 -10.41
N PRO A 628 -6.69 -20.76 -9.96
CA PRO A 628 -7.95 -20.31 -9.37
C PRO A 628 -7.68 -19.55 -8.09
N HIS A 629 -8.39 -18.43 -7.89
CA HIS A 629 -8.24 -17.62 -6.69
C HIS A 629 -9.59 -17.17 -6.13
N PHE A 630 -9.55 -16.77 -4.85
CA PHE A 630 -10.71 -16.42 -4.07
C PHE A 630 -10.38 -15.17 -3.27
N ALA A 631 -11.07 -14.07 -3.54
CA ALA A 631 -10.89 -12.89 -2.73
C ALA A 631 -11.78 -12.93 -1.48
N VAL A 632 -11.21 -12.51 -0.36
CA VAL A 632 -11.95 -12.23 0.87
C VAL A 632 -12.05 -10.71 1.06
N GLY A 633 -13.26 -10.23 1.36
CA GLY A 633 -13.57 -8.81 1.50
C GLY A 633 -14.58 -8.32 0.46
N ASP A 634 -14.33 -7.13 -0.08
CA ASP A 634 -15.21 -6.46 -1.04
C ASP A 634 -15.23 -7.17 -2.40
N THR A 635 -16.29 -6.97 -3.17
CA THR A 635 -16.36 -7.47 -4.56
C THR A 635 -15.47 -6.65 -5.48
N CYS A 636 -15.08 -7.18 -6.64
CA CYS A 636 -14.33 -6.44 -7.68
C CYS A 636 -15.09 -5.21 -8.19
N TYR A 637 -16.40 -5.15 -7.98
CA TYR A 637 -17.27 -4.05 -8.41
C TYR A 637 -17.55 -3.03 -7.32
N SER A 638 -16.86 -3.08 -6.18
CA SER A 638 -17.09 -2.17 -5.05
C SER A 638 -17.19 -0.71 -5.47
N HIS A 639 -18.28 -0.08 -5.06
CA HIS A 639 -18.68 1.29 -5.42
C HIS A 639 -19.03 1.51 -6.92
N ALA A 640 -19.12 0.47 -7.72
CA ALA A 640 -19.54 0.51 -9.12
C ALA A 640 -20.61 -0.54 -9.47
N GLU A 641 -21.15 -1.27 -8.49
CA GLU A 641 -22.10 -2.39 -8.66
C GLU A 641 -23.38 -2.02 -9.41
N ASP A 642 -23.80 -0.76 -9.25
CA ASP A 642 -25.02 -0.24 -9.91
C ASP A 642 -24.79 0.15 -11.38
N THR A 643 -23.54 0.12 -11.86
CA THR A 643 -23.18 0.40 -13.25
C THR A 643 -23.28 -0.89 -14.06
N ALA A 644 -24.07 -0.86 -15.13
CA ALA A 644 -24.15 -2.01 -16.04
C ALA A 644 -22.83 -2.20 -16.76
N MET A 645 -22.28 -3.42 -16.71
CA MET A 645 -21.06 -3.82 -17.38
C MET A 645 -21.34 -4.97 -18.34
N TYR A 646 -20.60 -5.06 -19.42
CA TYR A 646 -20.82 -6.00 -20.50
C TYR A 646 -19.53 -6.71 -20.87
N ASN A 647 -19.61 -8.01 -21.11
CA ASN A 647 -18.55 -8.76 -21.74
C ASN A 647 -18.42 -8.38 -23.24
N PRO A 648 -17.27 -8.67 -23.88
CA PRO A 648 -17.06 -8.41 -25.30
C PRO A 648 -18.07 -9.05 -26.24
N ASP A 649 -18.77 -10.10 -25.81
CA ASP A 649 -19.89 -10.74 -26.56
C ASP A 649 -21.21 -9.96 -26.46
N GLY A 650 -21.25 -8.88 -25.68
CA GLY A 650 -22.40 -7.99 -25.50
C GLY A 650 -23.37 -8.46 -24.40
N LYS A 651 -23.09 -9.52 -23.68
CA LYS A 651 -23.90 -9.94 -22.52
C LYS A 651 -23.60 -9.08 -21.30
N GLU A 652 -24.66 -8.73 -20.56
CA GLU A 652 -24.52 -8.01 -19.30
C GLU A 652 -24.00 -8.93 -18.19
N ILE A 653 -22.98 -8.49 -17.49
CA ILE A 653 -22.46 -9.14 -16.29
C ILE A 653 -23.40 -8.81 -15.13
N ILE A 654 -24.14 -9.82 -14.63
CA ILE A 654 -25.13 -9.62 -13.56
C ILE A 654 -24.62 -9.98 -12.17
N ALA A 655 -23.51 -10.69 -12.06
CA ALA A 655 -22.89 -11.08 -10.79
C ALA A 655 -21.91 -10.02 -10.29
N ARG A 656 -22.41 -8.80 -10.06
CA ARG A 656 -21.64 -7.67 -9.54
C ARG A 656 -21.79 -7.49 -8.03
N ASP A 657 -22.77 -8.17 -7.45
CA ASP A 657 -23.16 -8.08 -6.04
C ASP A 657 -23.13 -9.43 -5.36
N ASN A 658 -22.90 -9.40 -4.06
CA ASN A 658 -23.26 -10.46 -3.13
C ASN A 658 -24.23 -9.93 -2.06
N GLU A 659 -24.67 -10.78 -1.14
CA GLU A 659 -25.65 -10.40 -0.10
C GLU A 659 -25.13 -9.31 0.84
N VAL A 660 -23.80 -9.21 1.02
CA VAL A 660 -23.18 -8.21 1.88
C VAL A 660 -23.06 -6.87 1.14
N SER A 661 -22.58 -6.86 -0.10
CA SER A 661 -22.47 -5.63 -0.89
C SER A 661 -23.80 -4.96 -1.15
N LEU A 662 -24.89 -5.74 -1.25
CA LEU A 662 -26.27 -5.24 -1.35
C LEU A 662 -26.73 -4.42 -0.12
N LEU A 663 -26.11 -4.61 1.04
CA LEU A 663 -26.41 -3.80 2.24
C LEU A 663 -26.08 -2.32 2.06
N ARG A 664 -25.34 -1.93 1.02
CA ARG A 664 -25.06 -0.50 0.71
C ARG A 664 -26.31 0.34 0.53
N THR A 665 -27.42 -0.29 0.13
CA THR A 665 -28.70 0.39 -0.05
C THR A 665 -29.33 0.79 1.29
N GLU A 666 -28.93 0.16 2.39
CA GLU A 666 -29.39 0.42 3.75
C GLU A 666 -28.31 1.15 4.56
N ASP A 667 -27.08 0.64 4.54
CA ASP A 667 -25.95 1.15 5.30
C ASP A 667 -24.63 0.78 4.63
N MET A 668 -23.96 1.76 4.02
CA MET A 668 -22.69 1.54 3.34
C MET A 668 -21.58 1.00 4.25
N ALA A 669 -21.61 1.33 5.55
CA ALA A 669 -20.61 0.83 6.49
C ALA A 669 -20.72 -0.68 6.76
N LYS A 670 -21.84 -1.30 6.39
CA LYS A 670 -22.03 -2.76 6.48
C LYS A 670 -21.71 -3.48 5.19
N ALA A 671 -21.61 -2.75 4.09
CA ALA A 671 -21.43 -3.31 2.75
C ALA A 671 -19.96 -3.38 2.33
N TYR A 672 -19.12 -2.45 2.82
CA TYR A 672 -17.74 -2.29 2.37
C TYR A 672 -16.76 -2.39 3.53
N PHE A 673 -15.76 -3.23 3.33
CA PHE A 673 -14.66 -3.51 4.27
C PHE A 673 -13.39 -2.72 3.92
N ASN A 674 -13.30 -2.19 2.72
CA ASN A 674 -12.11 -1.57 2.11
C ASN A 674 -10.89 -2.52 2.09
N CYS A 675 -11.16 -3.79 1.87
CA CYS A 675 -10.14 -4.79 1.61
C CYS A 675 -10.64 -5.79 0.57
N HIS A 676 -9.71 -6.29 -0.22
CA HIS A 676 -9.91 -7.32 -1.22
C HIS A 676 -8.58 -8.08 -1.31
N THR A 677 -8.55 -9.32 -0.83
CA THR A 677 -7.31 -10.09 -0.76
C THR A 677 -7.48 -11.42 -1.46
N ASP A 678 -6.77 -11.59 -2.58
CA ASP A 678 -6.81 -12.77 -3.44
C ASP A 678 -5.92 -13.88 -2.91
N ILE A 679 -6.50 -15.06 -2.72
CA ILE A 679 -5.82 -16.26 -2.26
C ILE A 679 -5.83 -17.26 -3.40
N THR A 680 -4.67 -17.51 -4.02
CA THR A 680 -4.53 -18.32 -5.22
C THR A 680 -4.11 -19.75 -4.87
N ILE A 681 -4.80 -20.74 -5.46
CA ILE A 681 -4.35 -22.13 -5.46
C ILE A 681 -3.50 -22.34 -6.74
N PRO A 682 -2.21 -22.62 -6.62
CA PRO A 682 -1.37 -22.84 -7.80
C PRO A 682 -1.78 -24.15 -8.53
N TYR A 683 -1.58 -24.20 -9.86
CA TYR A 683 -2.03 -25.35 -10.68
C TYR A 683 -1.49 -26.71 -10.23
N HIS A 684 -0.32 -26.78 -9.63
CA HIS A 684 0.24 -28.03 -9.13
C HIS A 684 -0.45 -28.56 -7.86
N GLU A 685 -1.18 -27.72 -7.13
CA GLU A 685 -1.99 -28.09 -5.97
C GLU A 685 -3.48 -28.32 -6.33
N LEU A 686 -3.90 -27.98 -7.54
CA LEU A 686 -5.28 -28.06 -8.00
C LEU A 686 -5.57 -29.42 -8.66
N ASP A 687 -6.63 -30.12 -8.24
CA ASP A 687 -7.13 -31.31 -8.93
C ASP A 687 -8.25 -30.94 -9.92
N THR A 688 -9.41 -30.51 -9.43
CA THR A 688 -10.56 -30.31 -10.31
C THR A 688 -11.29 -29.00 -10.06
N ILE A 689 -11.85 -28.43 -11.14
CA ILE A 689 -12.92 -27.44 -11.12
C ILE A 689 -14.07 -27.99 -11.97
N THR A 690 -15.25 -28.11 -11.37
CA THR A 690 -16.43 -28.67 -12.03
C THR A 690 -17.63 -27.75 -11.86
N ALA A 691 -18.22 -27.31 -12.96
CA ALA A 691 -19.49 -26.60 -12.96
C ALA A 691 -20.65 -27.58 -12.82
N VAL A 692 -21.62 -27.31 -11.92
CA VAL A 692 -22.79 -28.16 -11.67
C VAL A 692 -24.03 -27.39 -12.12
N MET A 693 -24.73 -27.91 -13.12
CA MET A 693 -25.93 -27.31 -13.69
C MET A 693 -27.17 -27.62 -12.84
N ALA A 694 -28.25 -26.87 -13.07
CA ALA A 694 -29.51 -27.00 -12.32
C ALA A 694 -30.15 -28.41 -12.44
N ASP A 695 -29.92 -29.11 -13.55
CA ASP A 695 -30.38 -30.49 -13.79
C ASP A 695 -29.46 -31.56 -13.18
N GLY A 696 -28.39 -31.13 -12.50
CA GLY A 696 -27.36 -32.02 -11.91
C GLY A 696 -26.25 -32.45 -12.89
N THR A 697 -26.28 -31.97 -14.13
CA THR A 697 -25.18 -32.20 -15.09
C THR A 697 -23.90 -31.59 -14.55
N ARG A 698 -22.80 -32.33 -14.63
CA ARG A 698 -21.46 -31.92 -14.20
C ARG A 698 -20.58 -31.65 -15.42
N VAL A 699 -20.11 -30.44 -15.55
CA VAL A 699 -19.26 -30.00 -16.65
C VAL A 699 -17.84 -29.78 -16.10
N PRO A 700 -16.86 -30.62 -16.44
CA PRO A 700 -15.49 -30.42 -16.00
C PRO A 700 -14.87 -29.24 -16.75
N ILE A 701 -14.30 -28.31 -15.98
CA ILE A 701 -13.57 -27.14 -16.48
C ILE A 701 -12.06 -27.42 -16.42
N ILE A 702 -11.60 -27.91 -15.27
CA ILE A 702 -10.22 -28.33 -15.02
C ILE A 702 -10.27 -29.75 -14.45
N ALA A 703 -9.37 -30.61 -14.90
CA ALA A 703 -9.14 -31.95 -14.36
C ALA A 703 -7.63 -32.23 -14.29
N ASP A 704 -7.16 -32.70 -13.13
CA ASP A 704 -5.75 -32.91 -12.82
C ASP A 704 -4.89 -31.63 -13.08
N GLY A 705 -5.43 -30.45 -12.71
CA GLY A 705 -4.78 -29.15 -12.91
C GLY A 705 -4.64 -28.72 -14.38
N ARG A 706 -5.42 -29.30 -15.31
CA ARG A 706 -5.38 -28.97 -16.74
C ARG A 706 -6.75 -28.56 -17.25
N PHE A 707 -6.79 -27.56 -18.13
CA PHE A 707 -8.01 -27.11 -18.80
C PHE A 707 -8.52 -28.19 -19.75
N VAL A 708 -9.79 -28.58 -19.60
CA VAL A 708 -10.39 -29.68 -20.40
C VAL A 708 -11.53 -29.21 -21.30
N VAL A 709 -11.96 -27.95 -21.19
CA VAL A 709 -12.99 -27.36 -22.06
C VAL A 709 -12.46 -27.27 -23.51
N ASP A 710 -13.30 -27.58 -24.47
CA ASP A 710 -12.92 -27.49 -25.90
C ASP A 710 -12.62 -26.03 -26.28
N GLY A 711 -11.46 -25.83 -26.93
CA GLY A 711 -10.98 -24.49 -27.33
C GLY A 711 -10.14 -23.77 -26.27
N THR A 712 -9.79 -24.43 -25.14
CA THR A 712 -8.92 -23.89 -24.08
C THR A 712 -7.59 -24.65 -23.94
N LYS A 713 -7.36 -25.66 -24.75
CA LYS A 713 -6.17 -26.54 -24.63
C LYS A 713 -4.83 -25.79 -24.80
N GLU A 714 -4.83 -24.66 -25.49
CA GLU A 714 -3.63 -23.82 -25.63
C GLU A 714 -3.13 -23.31 -24.28
N LEU A 715 -4.02 -23.13 -23.28
CA LEU A 715 -3.66 -22.78 -21.91
C LEU A 715 -2.83 -23.85 -21.20
N ASN A 716 -2.87 -25.10 -21.67
CA ASN A 716 -2.09 -26.18 -21.08
C ASN A 716 -0.65 -26.24 -21.59
N ILE A 717 -0.34 -25.60 -22.72
CA ILE A 717 1.01 -25.66 -23.33
C ILE A 717 2.09 -25.19 -22.33
N PRO A 718 1.96 -24.06 -21.64
CA PRO A 718 2.96 -23.65 -20.65
C PRO A 718 3.03 -24.59 -19.44
N LEU A 719 1.98 -25.38 -19.18
CA LEU A 719 1.93 -26.31 -18.06
C LEU A 719 2.57 -27.68 -18.36
N GLU A 720 2.89 -27.99 -19.62
CA GLU A 720 3.44 -29.29 -20.02
C GLU A 720 4.91 -29.48 -19.59
N ASP A 721 5.63 -28.39 -19.42
CA ASP A 721 7.06 -28.35 -19.13
C ASP A 721 7.37 -28.03 -17.63
N VAL A 722 6.35 -28.03 -16.77
CA VAL A 722 6.47 -27.64 -15.33
C VAL A 722 6.23 -28.83 -14.43
#